data_a9416a78c65d56d2198a8ab508f9c1a9
#
_entry.id   a9416a78c65d56d2198a8ab508f9c1a9
#
_cell.length_a   1.000
_cell.length_b   1.000
_cell.length_c   1.000
_cell.angle_alpha   90.00
_cell.angle_beta   90.00
_cell.angle_gamma   90.00
#
_symmetry.space_group_name_H-M   'P 1'
#
loop_
_entity.id
_entity.type
_entity.pdbx_description
1 polymer ?
#
loop_
_entity_poly.entity_id
_entity_poly.type
_entity_poly.pdbx_seq_one_letter_code
_entity_poly.pdbx_strand_id
1 'polypeptide(L)'
;MEQDARLNTAMQAMCHSKMLENSPQREWFIADIASFLRDERYDELDACYNQALEESFTSREAEKRYFLSWTHMCNDFYDMDELVKDGPDGLSLIKNWQRARPQSTHAWLAEAQYWNHYAWLYRSYGWAKETTHAMWVCAAACNEHMVIAALNAIHCDPRQWMAAALTSSNSKVFGQPAWLFAFLQGEEVAGQPLMQGLARCRRSSPQEVDALMAHSGMSFDNATCSSLPRPSGLPECEDDAGQQYWLSVCLRIFPTAFYALDEYIPFRMPRWRGSHEEIREFLASPVCAHLSPEEQEHLELLIWWDDYQDLRIKEIDSSEEQERIIAKAREIALHAQSQDIRHKALDWLLTSYDDLEDEEALWHCIQLAVMEKKKLNNYFTYRAVAFAQRDFPDTHWIYNFICQNSQQTLCPVAEIYRGYFQYAGLFGFEQNEERAKAWLDRKGINGIRCSPSWNWAIRSLHWLKLTEHCAPLAELGAQRNIPGAMKWLGLHYEDCDEDSLLPYEPATALDYYQRAAEILRKQISLRDSIAYPLISNGGYTEYEDDLGHIYVRIAMCYKWLIREETSQSKRFADEKSMLDYLYQAHQLGREGAWRLYLLNIFEVKDFTLAHARLDMLHEEADKGSMEAMVTLSRLYGNKQDRKLFNMKQSARWYHFAKTLYPDNDVVWDCLAHLHGDAFWKRCRYAWLTLKLSDAELPGQVNPMV
;
A
#
# COMPACT_ATOMS: atom_id res chain seq x y z
N MET A 1 -25.70 -30.40 -10.26
CA MET A 1 -27.16 -30.44 -10.00
C MET A 1 -27.52 -29.96 -8.60
N GLU A 2 -27.05 -30.60 -7.54
CA GLU A 2 -27.42 -30.20 -6.16
C GLU A 2 -26.86 -28.83 -5.79
N GLN A 3 -25.63 -28.53 -6.18
CA GLN A 3 -24.99 -27.22 -5.95
C GLN A 3 -25.61 -26.11 -6.79
N ASP A 4 -25.93 -26.38 -8.05
CA ASP A 4 -26.64 -25.42 -8.88
C ASP A 4 -28.01 -25.09 -8.29
N ALA A 5 -28.69 -26.08 -7.70
CA ALA A 5 -29.92 -25.86 -6.98
C ALA A 5 -29.74 -25.03 -5.71
N ARG A 6 -28.65 -25.23 -4.95
CA ARG A 6 -28.30 -24.43 -3.76
C ARG A 6 -27.93 -22.99 -4.17
N LEU A 7 -27.12 -22.84 -5.20
CA LEU A 7 -26.78 -21.52 -5.75
C LEU A 7 -28.04 -20.76 -6.20
N ASN A 8 -28.88 -21.41 -7.00
CA ASN A 8 -30.15 -20.81 -7.46
C ASN A 8 -31.06 -20.41 -6.29
N THR A 9 -31.15 -21.24 -5.25
CA THR A 9 -31.93 -20.94 -4.05
C THR A 9 -31.36 -19.73 -3.30
N ALA A 10 -30.04 -19.66 -3.13
CA ALA A 10 -29.37 -18.53 -2.49
C ALA A 10 -29.53 -17.22 -3.29
N MET A 11 -29.39 -17.30 -4.62
CA MET A 11 -29.59 -16.12 -5.49
C MET A 11 -31.04 -15.64 -5.47
N GLN A 12 -32.02 -16.55 -5.46
CA GLN A 12 -33.44 -16.22 -5.31
C GLN A 12 -33.72 -15.55 -3.95
N ALA A 13 -33.15 -16.04 -2.87
CA ALA A 13 -33.28 -15.40 -1.56
C ALA A 13 -32.72 -13.98 -1.56
N MET A 14 -31.56 -13.74 -2.19
CA MET A 14 -30.96 -12.42 -2.32
C MET A 14 -31.81 -11.48 -3.19
N CYS A 15 -32.54 -12.00 -4.18
CA CYS A 15 -33.41 -11.20 -5.04
C CYS A 15 -34.70 -10.79 -4.36
N HIS A 16 -35.31 -11.66 -3.55
CA HIS A 16 -36.68 -11.48 -3.07
C HIS A 16 -36.81 -11.02 -1.61
N SER A 17 -35.78 -11.20 -0.80
CA SER A 17 -35.83 -10.88 0.64
C SER A 17 -34.83 -9.75 0.93
N LYS A 18 -35.32 -8.63 1.43
CA LYS A 18 -34.46 -7.53 1.90
C LYS A 18 -33.88 -7.89 3.26
N MET A 19 -32.55 -7.98 3.34
CA MET A 19 -31.85 -8.22 4.62
C MET A 19 -32.00 -7.03 5.56
N LEU A 20 -31.97 -7.30 6.86
CA LEU A 20 -31.93 -6.22 7.87
C LEU A 20 -30.62 -5.44 7.71
N GLU A 21 -30.73 -4.14 7.77
CA GLU A 21 -29.56 -3.25 7.79
C GLU A 21 -28.80 -3.46 9.10
N ASN A 22 -27.52 -3.78 8.97
CA ASN A 22 -26.66 -3.99 10.13
C ASN A 22 -26.03 -2.66 10.60
N SER A 23 -25.58 -2.67 11.85
CA SER A 23 -24.82 -1.56 12.44
C SER A 23 -23.50 -1.33 11.69
N PRO A 24 -22.96 -0.10 11.60
CA PRO A 24 -21.61 0.17 11.15
C PRO A 24 -20.51 -0.48 12.01
N GLN A 25 -20.85 -1.07 13.17
CA GLN A 25 -19.85 -1.78 14.00
C GLN A 25 -19.38 -3.07 13.35
N ARG A 26 -18.09 -3.33 13.46
CA ARG A 26 -17.46 -4.52 12.89
C ARG A 26 -17.58 -5.69 13.87
N GLU A 27 -18.19 -6.79 13.45
CA GLU A 27 -18.52 -7.94 14.33
C GLU A 27 -17.30 -8.67 14.94
N TRP A 28 -16.12 -8.57 14.30
CA TRP A 28 -14.89 -9.25 14.73
C TRP A 28 -13.96 -8.34 15.55
N PHE A 29 -14.31 -7.10 15.75
CA PHE A 29 -13.48 -6.08 16.39
C PHE A 29 -13.65 -6.17 17.91
N ILE A 30 -12.56 -6.53 18.63
CA ILE A 30 -12.60 -6.65 20.09
C ILE A 30 -12.62 -5.26 20.72
N ALA A 31 -11.66 -4.40 20.35
CA ALA A 31 -11.55 -3.03 20.81
C ALA A 31 -10.67 -2.19 19.86
N ASP A 32 -10.92 -0.88 19.81
CA ASP A 32 -10.05 0.10 19.12
C ASP A 32 -8.84 0.41 19.99
N ILE A 33 -7.77 -0.39 19.88
CA ILE A 33 -6.57 -0.28 20.71
C ILE A 33 -6.02 1.16 20.68
N ALA A 34 -5.86 1.76 19.51
CA ALA A 34 -5.26 3.08 19.37
C ALA A 34 -6.10 4.18 20.05
N SER A 35 -7.43 4.11 19.93
CA SER A 35 -8.34 5.05 20.61
C SER A 35 -8.29 4.86 22.13
N PHE A 36 -8.39 3.61 22.59
CA PHE A 36 -8.33 3.34 24.04
C PHE A 36 -7.01 3.80 24.66
N LEU A 37 -5.87 3.62 23.95
CA LEU A 37 -4.56 4.05 24.43
C LEU A 37 -4.43 5.57 24.46
N ARG A 38 -4.97 6.29 23.47
CA ARG A 38 -4.97 7.77 23.45
C ARG A 38 -5.85 8.36 24.56
N ASP A 39 -6.97 7.66 24.88
CA ASP A 39 -7.90 8.04 25.93
C ASP A 39 -7.49 7.51 27.31
N GLU A 40 -6.37 6.81 27.45
CA GLU A 40 -5.85 6.20 28.69
C GLU A 40 -6.84 5.22 29.36
N ARG A 41 -7.73 4.58 28.56
CA ARG A 41 -8.77 3.64 29.03
C ARG A 41 -8.22 2.21 29.17
N TYR A 42 -7.14 2.04 29.90
CA TYR A 42 -6.39 0.79 30.00
C TYR A 42 -7.17 -0.35 30.66
N ASP A 43 -8.01 -0.05 31.68
CA ASP A 43 -8.81 -1.05 32.39
C ASP A 43 -9.86 -1.69 31.48
N GLU A 44 -10.52 -0.87 30.68
CA GLU A 44 -11.54 -1.32 29.74
C GLU A 44 -10.89 -2.15 28.61
N LEU A 45 -9.73 -1.70 28.14
CA LEU A 45 -8.97 -2.41 27.11
C LEU A 45 -8.51 -3.79 27.60
N ASP A 46 -7.93 -3.87 28.80
CA ASP A 46 -7.54 -5.13 29.44
C ASP A 46 -8.76 -6.06 29.64
N ALA A 47 -9.89 -5.52 30.09
CA ALA A 47 -11.11 -6.31 30.27
C ALA A 47 -11.60 -6.94 28.97
N CYS A 48 -11.65 -6.17 27.87
CA CYS A 48 -12.06 -6.67 26.56
C CYS A 48 -11.16 -7.79 26.06
N TYR A 49 -9.83 -7.60 26.12
CA TYR A 49 -8.89 -8.58 25.61
C TYR A 49 -8.71 -9.79 26.52
N ASN A 50 -8.82 -9.65 27.85
CA ASN A 50 -8.83 -10.77 28.78
C ASN A 50 -10.05 -11.67 28.54
N GLN A 51 -11.23 -11.08 28.35
CA GLN A 51 -12.43 -11.84 27.99
C GLN A 51 -12.23 -12.57 26.66
N ALA A 52 -11.71 -11.91 25.63
CA ALA A 52 -11.46 -12.53 24.33
C ALA A 52 -10.43 -13.66 24.40
N LEU A 53 -9.38 -13.53 25.22
CA LEU A 53 -8.42 -14.62 25.47
C LEU A 53 -9.11 -15.82 26.13
N GLU A 54 -9.93 -15.61 27.16
CA GLU A 54 -10.67 -16.70 27.82
C GLU A 54 -11.64 -17.39 26.85
N GLU A 55 -12.39 -16.61 26.07
CA GLU A 55 -13.29 -17.15 25.06
C GLU A 55 -12.57 -17.95 23.97
N SER A 56 -11.32 -17.59 23.62
CA SER A 56 -10.53 -18.23 22.57
C SER A 56 -10.35 -19.74 22.79
N PHE A 57 -10.37 -20.19 24.04
CA PHE A 57 -10.28 -21.61 24.40
C PHE A 57 -11.61 -22.37 24.30
N THR A 58 -12.72 -21.69 24.04
CA THR A 58 -14.06 -22.29 24.11
C THR A 58 -14.60 -22.75 22.76
N SER A 59 -14.21 -22.13 21.67
CA SER A 59 -14.66 -22.46 20.31
C SER A 59 -13.68 -21.99 19.24
N ARG A 60 -13.72 -22.63 18.07
CA ARG A 60 -12.93 -22.23 16.89
C ARG A 60 -13.23 -20.80 16.42
N GLU A 61 -14.49 -20.39 16.48
CA GLU A 61 -14.88 -19.03 16.10
C GLU A 61 -14.29 -17.98 17.06
N ALA A 62 -14.29 -18.25 18.34
CA ALA A 62 -13.67 -17.36 19.32
C ALA A 62 -12.14 -17.37 19.23
N GLU A 63 -11.51 -18.54 18.98
CA GLU A 63 -10.09 -18.65 18.65
C GLU A 63 -9.75 -17.81 17.42
N LYS A 64 -10.51 -17.97 16.32
CA LYS A 64 -10.36 -17.18 15.09
C LYS A 64 -10.44 -15.69 15.37
N ARG A 65 -11.46 -15.25 16.11
CA ARG A 65 -11.65 -13.83 16.43
C ARG A 65 -10.47 -13.27 17.22
N TYR A 66 -9.98 -14.00 18.22
CA TYR A 66 -8.82 -13.59 19.00
C TYR A 66 -7.54 -13.57 18.15
N PHE A 67 -7.30 -14.60 17.36
CA PHE A 67 -6.18 -14.69 16.43
C PHE A 67 -6.19 -13.53 15.43
N LEU A 68 -7.31 -13.30 14.76
CA LEU A 68 -7.45 -12.25 13.77
C LEU A 68 -7.28 -10.85 14.35
N SER A 69 -7.68 -10.62 15.60
CA SER A 69 -7.49 -9.33 16.26
C SER A 69 -6.02 -8.97 16.46
N TRP A 70 -5.11 -9.95 16.43
CA TRP A 70 -3.67 -9.76 16.56
C TRP A 70 -2.89 -9.92 15.25
N THR A 71 -3.33 -10.76 14.32
CA THR A 71 -2.59 -11.07 13.08
C THR A 71 -2.98 -10.21 11.90
N HIS A 72 -4.20 -9.75 11.80
CA HIS A 72 -4.62 -8.84 10.73
C HIS A 72 -4.11 -7.40 10.91
N MET A 73 -3.26 -7.18 11.87
CA MET A 73 -2.55 -5.92 12.10
C MET A 73 -1.65 -5.49 10.94
N CYS A 74 -1.35 -6.39 10.01
CA CYS A 74 -0.51 -6.11 8.84
C CYS A 74 -1.26 -5.58 7.62
N ASN A 75 -2.59 -5.44 7.68
CA ASN A 75 -3.40 -4.92 6.60
C ASN A 75 -3.87 -3.50 6.93
N ASP A 76 -3.68 -2.58 6.02
CA ASP A 76 -3.85 -1.10 6.03
C ASP A 76 -5.07 -0.49 6.75
N PHE A 77 -5.85 -1.25 7.51
CA PHE A 77 -7.15 -0.87 8.04
C PHE A 77 -7.30 -1.00 9.56
N TYR A 78 -6.21 -1.27 10.29
CA TYR A 78 -6.30 -1.60 11.73
C TYR A 78 -5.57 -0.63 12.65
N ASP A 79 -6.04 -0.59 13.88
CA ASP A 79 -5.59 0.35 14.92
C ASP A 79 -4.12 0.23 15.32
N MET A 80 -3.56 -0.99 15.29
CA MET A 80 -2.11 -1.16 15.49
C MET A 80 -1.31 -0.53 14.35
N ASP A 81 -1.85 -0.54 13.15
CA ASP A 81 -1.26 0.13 12.00
C ASP A 81 -1.13 1.65 12.26
N GLU A 82 -2.10 2.26 12.94
CA GLU A 82 -1.96 3.65 13.39
C GLU A 82 -0.82 3.81 14.38
N LEU A 83 -0.69 2.92 15.38
CA LEU A 83 0.39 2.98 16.35
C LEU A 83 1.77 2.77 15.72
N VAL A 84 1.86 1.85 14.75
CA VAL A 84 3.11 1.63 13.99
C VAL A 84 3.44 2.83 13.11
N LYS A 85 2.46 3.47 12.49
CA LYS A 85 2.64 4.70 11.69
C LYS A 85 3.04 5.89 12.53
N ASP A 86 2.54 5.98 13.76
CA ASP A 86 2.94 7.00 14.71
C ASP A 86 4.39 6.77 15.23
N GLY A 87 5.02 5.65 14.84
CA GLY A 87 6.41 5.35 15.14
C GLY A 87 6.72 5.42 16.64
N PRO A 88 7.74 6.20 17.08
CA PRO A 88 8.11 6.33 18.49
C PRO A 88 6.96 6.81 19.39
N ASP A 89 6.05 7.64 18.88
CA ASP A 89 4.89 8.12 19.63
C ASP A 89 3.89 6.98 19.88
N GLY A 90 3.63 6.14 18.85
CA GLY A 90 2.80 4.96 18.98
C GLY A 90 3.37 3.94 19.96
N LEU A 91 4.70 3.69 19.91
CA LEU A 91 5.39 2.87 20.89
C LEU A 91 5.25 3.46 22.32
N SER A 92 5.32 4.78 22.44
CA SER A 92 5.15 5.46 23.73
C SER A 92 3.77 5.24 24.34
N LEU A 93 2.71 5.20 23.54
CA LEU A 93 1.36 4.87 24.00
C LEU A 93 1.30 3.43 24.56
N ILE A 94 1.89 2.46 23.88
CA ILE A 94 1.99 1.08 24.36
C ILE A 94 2.80 1.02 25.67
N LYS A 95 3.92 1.74 25.74
CA LYS A 95 4.74 1.82 26.95
C LYS A 95 4.04 2.50 28.12
N ASN A 96 3.12 3.46 27.85
CA ASN A 96 2.27 4.05 28.87
C ASN A 96 1.29 3.01 29.45
N TRP A 97 0.68 2.18 28.58
CA TRP A 97 -0.17 1.07 29.03
C TRP A 97 0.60 0.11 29.93
N GLN A 98 1.80 -0.33 29.52
CA GLN A 98 2.66 -1.20 30.34
C GLN A 98 3.02 -0.57 31.68
N ARG A 99 3.30 0.74 31.73
CA ARG A 99 3.59 1.44 32.99
C ARG A 99 2.36 1.52 33.91
N ALA A 100 1.19 1.77 33.33
CA ALA A 100 -0.07 1.82 34.09
C ALA A 100 -0.53 0.42 34.51
N ARG A 101 -0.22 -0.61 33.75
CA ARG A 101 -0.66 -2.00 33.93
C ARG A 101 0.51 -2.97 33.70
N PRO A 102 1.50 -3.06 34.61
CA PRO A 102 2.69 -3.87 34.41
C PRO A 102 2.43 -5.38 34.28
N GLN A 103 1.26 -5.85 34.76
CA GLN A 103 0.85 -7.25 34.69
C GLN A 103 -0.09 -7.53 33.51
N SER A 104 -0.33 -6.54 32.62
CA SER A 104 -1.16 -6.76 31.42
C SER A 104 -0.39 -7.56 30.40
N THR A 105 -0.82 -8.81 30.15
CA THR A 105 -0.28 -9.66 29.09
C THR A 105 -0.51 -9.02 27.72
N HIS A 106 -1.63 -8.32 27.54
CA HIS A 106 -2.01 -7.69 26.28
C HIS A 106 -1.19 -6.45 25.96
N ALA A 107 -0.77 -5.67 26.97
CA ALA A 107 0.14 -4.55 26.77
C ALA A 107 1.51 -5.02 26.24
N TRP A 108 1.99 -6.15 26.74
CA TRP A 108 3.22 -6.77 26.25
C TRP A 108 3.03 -7.43 24.87
N LEU A 109 1.88 -8.07 24.61
CA LEU A 109 1.58 -8.62 23.28
C LEU A 109 1.44 -7.52 22.24
N ALA A 110 0.86 -6.36 22.58
CA ALA A 110 0.80 -5.20 21.70
C ALA A 110 2.20 -4.70 21.31
N GLU A 111 3.13 -4.67 22.28
CA GLU A 111 4.53 -4.34 21.97
C GLU A 111 5.18 -5.40 21.08
N ALA A 112 4.93 -6.68 21.36
CA ALA A 112 5.43 -7.77 20.48
C ALA A 112 4.94 -7.59 19.05
N GLN A 113 3.67 -7.27 18.86
CA GLN A 113 3.12 -7.01 17.53
C GLN A 113 3.68 -5.73 16.88
N TYR A 114 3.89 -4.67 17.64
CA TYR A 114 4.55 -3.47 17.14
C TYR A 114 5.93 -3.80 16.54
N TRP A 115 6.77 -4.53 17.28
CA TRP A 115 8.08 -4.93 16.80
C TRP A 115 8.04 -5.97 15.68
N ASN A 116 7.08 -6.89 15.71
CA ASN A 116 6.81 -7.82 14.62
C ASN A 116 6.53 -7.06 13.32
N HIS A 117 5.65 -6.07 13.39
CA HIS A 117 5.32 -5.26 12.24
C HIS A 117 6.58 -4.56 11.68
N TYR A 118 7.37 -3.90 12.52
CA TYR A 118 8.63 -3.29 12.09
C TYR A 118 9.65 -4.31 11.54
N ALA A 119 9.74 -5.51 12.10
CA ALA A 119 10.59 -6.55 11.54
C ALA A 119 10.21 -6.90 10.08
N TRP A 120 8.92 -7.07 9.83
CA TRP A 120 8.40 -7.29 8.48
C TRP A 120 8.54 -6.08 7.57
N LEU A 121 8.37 -4.88 8.09
CA LEU A 121 8.60 -3.66 7.37
C LEU A 121 10.05 -3.58 6.85
N TYR A 122 11.04 -3.76 7.69
CA TYR A 122 12.45 -3.74 7.29
C TYR A 122 12.82 -4.89 6.34
N ARG A 123 12.25 -6.08 6.54
CA ARG A 123 12.47 -7.23 5.66
C ARG A 123 11.80 -6.99 4.31
N SER A 124 10.76 -6.17 4.23
CA SER A 124 9.85 -6.00 3.10
C SER A 124 9.07 -7.28 2.72
N TYR A 125 7.92 -7.12 2.07
CA TYR A 125 7.14 -8.26 1.55
C TYR A 125 7.62 -8.77 0.19
N GLY A 126 8.63 -8.09 -0.41
CA GLY A 126 9.28 -8.50 -1.64
C GLY A 126 10.21 -9.71 -1.48
N TRP A 127 10.90 -10.06 -2.56
CA TRP A 127 11.86 -11.17 -2.54
C TRP A 127 13.05 -10.87 -1.62
N ALA A 128 13.52 -11.88 -0.91
CA ALA A 128 14.65 -11.76 0.02
C ALA A 128 15.92 -11.13 -0.60
N LYS A 129 16.10 -11.25 -1.92
CA LYS A 129 17.21 -10.63 -2.68
C LYS A 129 17.12 -9.10 -2.78
N GLU A 130 15.93 -8.53 -2.56
CA GLU A 130 15.65 -7.09 -2.63
C GLU A 130 15.88 -6.40 -1.27
N THR A 131 15.99 -7.18 -0.20
CA THR A 131 16.23 -6.69 1.16
C THR A 131 17.72 -6.42 1.35
N THR A 132 18.10 -5.19 1.65
CA THR A 132 19.50 -4.83 1.91
C THR A 132 20.01 -5.46 3.20
N HIS A 133 21.33 -5.53 3.36
CA HIS A 133 21.92 -6.07 4.59
C HIS A 133 21.55 -5.22 5.82
N ALA A 134 21.51 -3.89 5.71
CA ALA A 134 21.09 -2.99 6.78
C ALA A 134 19.62 -3.25 7.18
N MET A 135 18.73 -3.46 6.22
CA MET A 135 17.33 -3.82 6.46
C MET A 135 17.21 -5.15 7.21
N TRP A 136 17.98 -6.19 6.82
CA TRP A 136 18.00 -7.46 7.56
C TRP A 136 18.46 -7.32 9.01
N VAL A 137 19.43 -6.44 9.26
CA VAL A 137 19.92 -6.14 10.61
C VAL A 137 18.83 -5.49 11.46
N CYS A 138 18.15 -4.47 10.89
CA CYS A 138 17.04 -3.81 11.55
C CYS A 138 15.89 -4.79 11.83
N ALA A 139 15.55 -5.63 10.84
CA ALA A 139 14.52 -6.66 11.00
C ALA A 139 14.84 -7.64 12.13
N ALA A 140 16.09 -8.14 12.19
CA ALA A 140 16.55 -9.03 13.25
C ALA A 140 16.52 -8.37 14.65
N ALA A 141 16.87 -7.08 14.73
CA ALA A 141 16.80 -6.35 15.98
C ALA A 141 15.35 -6.12 16.46
N CYS A 142 14.43 -5.78 15.54
CA CYS A 142 13.00 -5.70 15.83
C CYS A 142 12.45 -7.06 16.29
N ASN A 143 12.84 -8.15 15.63
CA ASN A 143 12.46 -9.49 16.05
C ASN A 143 12.99 -9.83 17.48
N GLU A 144 14.17 -9.38 17.84
CA GLU A 144 14.70 -9.56 19.19
C GLU A 144 13.86 -8.83 20.23
N HIS A 145 13.45 -7.57 19.97
CA HIS A 145 12.50 -6.84 20.83
C HIS A 145 11.14 -7.52 20.89
N MET A 146 10.65 -8.06 19.76
CA MET A 146 9.42 -8.85 19.72
C MET A 146 9.49 -10.05 20.64
N VAL A 147 10.58 -10.82 20.60
CA VAL A 147 10.79 -11.99 21.48
C VAL A 147 10.81 -11.58 22.95
N ILE A 148 11.49 -10.49 23.30
CA ILE A 148 11.51 -9.94 24.68
C ILE A 148 10.09 -9.61 25.14
N ALA A 149 9.31 -8.92 24.32
CA ALA A 149 7.94 -8.55 24.65
C ALA A 149 7.03 -9.79 24.76
N ALA A 150 7.19 -10.78 23.87
CA ALA A 150 6.45 -12.05 23.90
C ALA A 150 6.73 -12.85 25.18
N LEU A 151 8.00 -12.92 25.62
CA LEU A 151 8.36 -13.55 26.89
C LEU A 151 7.71 -12.85 28.10
N ASN A 152 7.68 -11.51 28.11
CA ASN A 152 6.96 -10.76 29.14
C ASN A 152 5.45 -11.02 29.10
N ALA A 153 4.85 -11.11 27.92
CA ALA A 153 3.44 -11.44 27.78
C ALA A 153 3.11 -12.82 28.39
N ILE A 154 3.92 -13.85 28.08
CA ILE A 154 3.76 -15.21 28.64
C ILE A 154 4.05 -15.21 30.16
N HIS A 155 4.98 -14.37 30.65
CA HIS A 155 5.25 -14.26 32.05
C HIS A 155 4.06 -13.67 32.83
N CYS A 156 3.41 -12.64 32.28
CA CYS A 156 2.24 -12.00 32.87
C CYS A 156 1.01 -12.95 32.87
N ASP A 157 0.78 -13.67 31.79
CA ASP A 157 -0.25 -14.71 31.72
C ASP A 157 0.28 -15.94 30.97
N PRO A 158 0.54 -17.07 31.67
CA PRO A 158 0.99 -18.29 31.02
C PRO A 158 0.03 -18.87 29.98
N ARG A 159 -1.22 -18.40 29.90
CA ARG A 159 -2.21 -18.80 28.88
C ARG A 159 -2.06 -18.03 27.57
N GLN A 160 -1.11 -17.08 27.48
CA GLN A 160 -0.91 -16.23 26.30
C GLN A 160 -0.29 -17.01 25.14
N TRP A 161 -1.11 -17.89 24.52
CA TRP A 161 -0.70 -18.75 23.42
C TRP A 161 -0.33 -17.97 22.15
N MET A 162 -0.95 -16.81 21.92
CA MET A 162 -0.69 -15.98 20.75
C MET A 162 0.75 -15.45 20.71
N ALA A 163 1.34 -15.13 21.88
CA ALA A 163 2.75 -14.71 21.97
C ALA A 163 3.70 -15.85 21.55
N ALA A 164 3.38 -17.09 21.90
CA ALA A 164 4.16 -18.26 21.47
C ALA A 164 3.98 -18.55 19.97
N ALA A 165 2.75 -18.46 19.42
CA ALA A 165 2.48 -18.63 18.01
C ALA A 165 3.23 -17.60 17.16
N LEU A 166 3.20 -16.31 17.57
CA LEU A 166 3.93 -15.23 16.91
C LEU A 166 5.45 -15.49 16.91
N THR A 167 6.00 -15.93 18.03
CA THR A 167 7.43 -16.24 18.12
C THR A 167 7.80 -17.44 17.24
N SER A 168 6.90 -18.44 17.13
CA SER A 168 7.09 -19.58 16.22
C SER A 168 7.27 -19.13 14.77
N SER A 169 6.35 -18.36 14.24
CA SER A 169 6.40 -17.89 12.86
C SER A 169 7.65 -17.04 12.58
N ASN A 170 7.95 -16.10 13.46
CA ASN A 170 9.07 -15.19 13.28
C ASN A 170 10.45 -15.83 13.43
N SER A 171 10.58 -16.83 14.27
CA SER A 171 11.86 -17.55 14.44
C SER A 171 12.35 -18.22 13.15
N LYS A 172 11.44 -18.61 12.27
CA LYS A 172 11.77 -19.17 10.95
C LYS A 172 12.28 -18.11 9.97
N VAL A 173 11.72 -16.90 10.02
CA VAL A 173 12.01 -15.83 9.07
C VAL A 173 13.25 -15.03 9.50
N PHE A 174 13.31 -14.62 10.75
CA PHE A 174 14.33 -13.70 11.27
C PHE A 174 15.42 -14.42 12.07
N GLY A 175 15.23 -15.70 12.38
CA GLY A 175 16.10 -16.44 13.29
C GLY A 175 15.81 -16.15 14.77
N GLN A 176 16.69 -16.61 15.61
CA GLN A 176 16.57 -16.50 17.05
C GLN A 176 17.62 -15.51 17.60
N PRO A 177 17.28 -14.73 18.65
CA PRO A 177 18.28 -14.01 19.42
C PRO A 177 19.35 -14.96 19.96
N ALA A 178 20.61 -14.58 19.83
CA ALA A 178 21.74 -15.45 20.21
C ALA A 178 21.74 -15.87 21.68
N TRP A 179 21.13 -15.07 22.57
CA TRP A 179 21.02 -15.33 24.00
C TRP A 179 19.81 -16.22 24.36
N LEU A 180 18.84 -16.39 23.47
CA LEU A 180 17.54 -16.98 23.82
C LEU A 180 17.66 -18.43 24.29
N PHE A 181 18.46 -19.23 23.60
CA PHE A 181 18.68 -20.63 23.97
C PHE A 181 19.26 -20.79 25.39
N ALA A 182 20.35 -20.07 25.70
CA ALA A 182 20.96 -20.07 27.01
C ALA A 182 19.99 -19.60 28.11
N PHE A 183 19.21 -18.56 27.81
CA PHE A 183 18.15 -18.06 28.71
C PHE A 183 17.09 -19.12 29.02
N LEU A 184 16.62 -19.85 27.99
CA LEU A 184 15.62 -20.92 28.15
C LEU A 184 16.19 -22.11 28.97
N GLN A 185 17.49 -22.37 28.89
CA GLN A 185 18.17 -23.38 29.72
C GLN A 185 18.43 -22.94 31.17
N GLY A 186 18.14 -21.67 31.48
CA GLY A 186 18.30 -21.12 32.83
C GLY A 186 19.65 -20.53 33.12
N GLU A 187 20.48 -20.34 32.10
CA GLU A 187 21.72 -19.63 32.23
C GLU A 187 21.47 -18.13 32.50
N GLU A 188 22.29 -17.52 33.35
CA GLU A 188 22.30 -16.06 33.46
C GLU A 188 22.86 -15.46 32.18
N VAL A 189 22.02 -14.85 31.43
CA VAL A 189 22.40 -14.07 30.23
C VAL A 189 22.86 -12.69 30.71
N ALA A 190 24.15 -12.60 31.08
CA ALA A 190 24.74 -11.35 31.53
C ALA A 190 24.68 -10.29 30.44
N GLY A 191 23.88 -9.23 30.64
CA GLY A 191 23.94 -7.89 30.05
C GLY A 191 24.58 -7.73 28.67
N GLN A 192 24.38 -8.70 27.74
CA GLN A 192 24.88 -8.57 26.40
C GLN A 192 23.95 -7.62 25.67
N PRO A 193 24.44 -6.49 25.15
CA PRO A 193 23.60 -5.62 24.37
C PRO A 193 23.10 -6.37 23.15
N LEU A 194 21.84 -6.17 22.80
CA LEU A 194 21.17 -6.57 21.52
C LEU A 194 22.06 -6.38 20.30
N MET A 195 23.03 -5.48 20.37
CA MET A 195 23.97 -5.08 19.31
C MET A 195 25.06 -6.07 18.94
N GLN A 196 25.23 -7.22 19.60
CA GLN A 196 26.24 -8.20 19.13
C GLN A 196 25.91 -8.75 17.73
N GLY A 197 24.64 -8.79 17.36
CA GLY A 197 24.20 -9.04 15.99
C GLY A 197 24.72 -7.98 15.01
N LEU A 198 24.68 -6.70 15.39
CA LEU A 198 25.16 -5.58 14.57
C LEU A 198 26.67 -5.52 14.44
N ALA A 199 27.44 -5.88 15.48
CA ALA A 199 28.90 -5.98 15.42
C ALA A 199 29.37 -7.02 14.37
N ARG A 200 28.52 -7.97 13.99
CA ARG A 200 28.76 -8.92 12.89
C ARG A 200 28.47 -8.32 11.51
N CYS A 201 27.83 -7.16 11.43
CA CYS A 201 27.42 -6.50 10.20
C CYS A 201 28.59 -5.74 9.55
N ARG A 202 29.57 -6.48 9.05
CA ARG A 202 30.74 -5.91 8.34
C ARG A 202 30.41 -5.31 6.95
N ARG A 203 29.15 -5.33 6.51
CA ARG A 203 28.75 -4.98 5.12
C ARG A 203 27.83 -3.76 5.02
N SER A 204 27.39 -3.17 6.12
CA SER A 204 26.55 -1.96 6.15
C SER A 204 27.25 -0.86 6.93
N SER A 205 27.03 0.41 6.55
CA SER A 205 27.56 1.50 7.36
C SER A 205 26.75 1.59 8.65
N PRO A 206 27.40 1.78 9.81
CA PRO A 206 26.69 2.00 11.07
C PRO A 206 25.68 3.16 10.97
N GLN A 207 25.99 4.21 10.22
CA GLN A 207 25.13 5.37 10.01
C GLN A 207 23.84 5.02 9.27
N GLU A 208 23.91 4.14 8.28
CA GLU A 208 22.73 3.66 7.56
C GLU A 208 21.81 2.86 8.48
N VAL A 209 22.36 1.95 9.29
CA VAL A 209 21.58 1.17 10.25
C VAL A 209 20.96 2.06 11.32
N ASP A 210 21.70 3.03 11.88
CA ASP A 210 21.20 3.96 12.88
C ASP A 210 20.07 4.84 12.33
N ALA A 211 20.21 5.32 11.09
CA ALA A 211 19.18 6.09 10.42
C ALA A 211 17.89 5.27 10.23
N LEU A 212 18.00 4.01 9.83
CA LEU A 212 16.86 3.10 9.70
C LEU A 212 16.17 2.84 11.05
N MET A 213 16.95 2.59 12.09
CA MET A 213 16.44 2.26 13.44
C MET A 213 15.78 3.43 14.13
N ALA A 214 16.27 4.64 13.94
CA ALA A 214 15.71 5.85 14.56
C ALA A 214 14.21 5.98 14.32
N HIS A 215 13.75 5.47 13.22
CA HIS A 215 12.36 5.55 12.79
C HIS A 215 11.39 4.64 13.57
N SER A 216 11.83 3.48 14.02
CA SER A 216 11.00 2.58 14.83
C SER A 216 10.96 2.96 16.32
N GLY A 217 11.67 4.01 16.73
CA GLY A 217 11.86 4.35 18.14
C GLY A 217 12.81 3.40 18.86
N MET A 218 13.54 2.56 18.10
CA MET A 218 14.51 1.64 18.66
C MET A 218 15.73 2.42 19.17
N SER A 219 16.12 2.14 20.41
CA SER A 219 17.37 2.61 20.97
C SER A 219 18.20 1.41 21.38
N PHE A 220 19.41 1.31 20.88
CA PHE A 220 20.33 0.23 21.22
C PHE A 220 20.89 0.31 22.66
N ASP A 221 20.85 1.48 23.26
CA ASP A 221 21.53 1.74 24.54
C ASP A 221 20.82 1.12 25.76
N ASN A 222 19.56 0.69 25.65
CA ASN A 222 18.72 0.37 26.80
C ASN A 222 18.15 -1.05 26.88
N ALA A 223 18.37 -1.90 25.89
CA ALA A 223 17.85 -3.26 25.95
C ALA A 223 18.90 -4.24 26.48
N THR A 224 18.86 -4.51 27.78
CA THR A 224 19.65 -5.57 28.39
C THR A 224 18.75 -6.72 28.79
N CYS A 225 19.14 -7.96 28.46
CA CYS A 225 18.41 -9.17 28.86
C CYS A 225 18.47 -9.46 30.37
N SER A 226 19.29 -8.74 31.12
CA SER A 226 19.55 -8.96 32.56
C SER A 226 18.32 -8.77 33.47
N SER A 227 17.24 -8.16 32.99
CA SER A 227 16.01 -7.95 33.75
C SER A 227 14.80 -8.74 33.19
N LEU A 228 15.01 -9.65 32.25
CA LEU A 228 13.92 -10.44 31.65
C LEU A 228 13.38 -11.46 32.64
N PRO A 229 12.09 -11.42 33.00
CA PRO A 229 11.49 -12.45 33.81
C PRO A 229 11.43 -13.76 33.01
N ARG A 230 11.78 -14.88 33.65
CA ARG A 230 11.63 -16.18 33.04
C ARG A 230 10.20 -16.65 33.21
N PRO A 231 9.44 -16.89 32.10
CA PRO A 231 8.10 -17.44 32.22
C PRO A 231 8.12 -18.82 32.88
N SER A 232 7.19 -19.05 33.81
CA SER A 232 7.04 -20.36 34.45
C SER A 232 6.38 -21.34 33.47
N GLY A 233 6.84 -22.59 33.46
CA GLY A 233 6.18 -23.67 32.71
C GLY A 233 6.60 -23.79 31.26
N LEU A 234 7.61 -23.07 30.80
CA LEU A 234 8.21 -23.33 29.48
C LEU A 234 8.83 -24.74 29.47
N PRO A 235 8.66 -25.52 28.38
CA PRO A 235 9.35 -26.81 28.24
C PRO A 235 10.87 -26.61 28.18
N GLU A 236 11.61 -27.69 28.49
CA GLU A 236 13.07 -27.68 28.29
C GLU A 236 13.36 -27.52 26.79
N CYS A 237 14.36 -26.70 26.47
CA CYS A 237 14.83 -26.48 25.11
C CYS A 237 16.07 -27.33 24.91
N GLU A 238 15.95 -28.44 24.15
CA GLU A 238 17.03 -29.40 24.00
C GLU A 238 18.07 -28.99 22.95
N ASP A 239 17.60 -28.50 21.79
CA ASP A 239 18.45 -28.21 20.65
C ASP A 239 18.52 -26.72 20.31
N ASP A 240 17.40 -26.16 19.81
CA ASP A 240 17.29 -24.76 19.46
C ASP A 240 15.91 -24.19 19.85
N ALA A 241 15.84 -22.90 20.11
CA ALA A 241 14.60 -22.20 20.43
C ALA A 241 13.82 -21.77 19.16
N GLY A 242 13.87 -22.58 18.09
CA GLY A 242 13.31 -22.28 16.78
C GLY A 242 11.80 -22.46 16.67
N GLN A 243 11.35 -22.49 15.43
CA GLN A 243 9.92 -22.55 15.08
C GLN A 243 9.20 -23.70 15.79
N GLN A 244 9.80 -24.90 15.79
CA GLN A 244 9.18 -26.10 16.37
C GLN A 244 9.09 -26.01 17.90
N TYR A 245 10.12 -25.48 18.57
CA TYR A 245 10.08 -25.26 20.02
C TYR A 245 8.90 -24.35 20.39
N TRP A 246 8.77 -23.20 19.75
CA TRP A 246 7.70 -22.24 20.06
C TRP A 246 6.31 -22.75 19.71
N LEU A 247 6.18 -23.55 18.65
CA LEU A 247 4.94 -24.26 18.40
C LEU A 247 4.62 -25.23 19.55
N SER A 248 5.61 -25.96 20.08
CA SER A 248 5.41 -26.86 21.21
C SER A 248 4.99 -26.10 22.49
N VAL A 249 5.54 -24.91 22.72
CA VAL A 249 5.11 -24.00 23.79
C VAL A 249 3.64 -23.61 23.58
N CYS A 250 3.28 -23.17 22.37
CA CYS A 250 1.91 -22.79 22.04
C CYS A 250 0.92 -23.92 22.28
N LEU A 251 1.21 -25.12 21.77
CA LEU A 251 0.35 -26.30 21.89
C LEU A 251 0.30 -26.87 23.32
N ARG A 252 1.31 -26.61 24.15
CA ARG A 252 1.24 -26.91 25.58
C ARG A 252 0.27 -26.00 26.31
N ILE A 253 0.22 -24.71 25.93
CA ILE A 253 -0.72 -23.74 26.47
C ILE A 253 -2.15 -24.02 25.95
N PHE A 254 -2.27 -24.26 24.66
CA PHE A 254 -3.53 -24.51 23.98
C PHE A 254 -3.40 -25.73 23.05
N PRO A 255 -3.62 -26.96 23.60
CA PRO A 255 -3.37 -28.21 22.86
C PRO A 255 -4.13 -28.38 21.56
N THR A 256 -5.24 -27.68 21.40
CA THR A 256 -6.09 -27.73 20.21
C THR A 256 -6.03 -26.45 19.37
N ALA A 257 -5.01 -25.62 19.51
CA ALA A 257 -4.87 -24.37 18.79
C ALA A 257 -4.70 -24.62 17.28
N PHE A 258 -5.79 -24.50 16.54
CA PHE A 258 -5.79 -24.69 15.09
C PHE A 258 -5.06 -23.55 14.37
N TYR A 259 -5.32 -22.29 14.74
CA TYR A 259 -4.70 -21.13 14.08
C TYR A 259 -3.19 -21.02 14.32
N ALA A 260 -2.66 -21.63 15.38
CA ALA A 260 -1.22 -21.76 15.53
C ALA A 260 -0.60 -22.74 14.51
N LEU A 261 -1.34 -23.80 14.14
CA LEU A 261 -0.92 -24.74 13.09
C LEU A 261 -1.09 -24.12 11.69
N ASP A 262 -2.20 -23.43 11.47
CA ASP A 262 -2.46 -22.70 10.22
C ASP A 262 -1.38 -21.66 9.94
N GLU A 263 -0.89 -20.95 10.95
CA GLU A 263 0.24 -20.01 10.85
C GLU A 263 1.61 -20.71 10.70
N TYR A 264 1.77 -21.91 11.28
CA TYR A 264 3.03 -22.67 11.24
C TYR A 264 3.33 -23.26 9.86
N ILE A 265 2.31 -23.84 9.20
CA ILE A 265 2.45 -24.58 7.94
C ILE A 265 3.02 -23.72 6.79
N PRO A 266 2.55 -22.49 6.53
CA PRO A 266 3.10 -21.65 5.47
C PRO A 266 4.61 -21.44 5.54
N PHE A 267 5.18 -21.34 6.74
CA PHE A 267 6.63 -21.19 6.93
C PHE A 267 7.42 -22.50 6.78
N ARG A 268 6.74 -23.63 6.54
CA ARG A 268 7.36 -24.92 6.18
C ARG A 268 7.31 -25.19 4.68
N MET A 269 6.73 -24.29 3.88
CA MET A 269 6.66 -24.42 2.43
C MET A 269 8.05 -24.29 1.78
N PRO A 270 8.24 -24.82 0.55
CA PRO A 270 9.52 -24.76 -0.17
C PRO A 270 10.10 -23.35 -0.29
N ARG A 271 9.26 -22.32 -0.46
CA ARG A 271 9.67 -20.90 -0.49
C ARG A 271 10.39 -20.44 0.80
N TRP A 272 10.15 -21.13 1.93
CA TRP A 272 10.78 -20.90 3.22
C TRP A 272 11.80 -21.98 3.58
N ARG A 273 12.33 -22.72 2.60
CA ARG A 273 13.32 -23.79 2.76
C ARG A 273 12.79 -25.01 3.55
N GLY A 274 11.49 -25.27 3.49
CA GLY A 274 10.89 -26.53 3.90
C GLY A 274 10.56 -27.40 2.70
N SER A 275 9.67 -28.40 2.87
CA SER A 275 9.17 -29.21 1.78
C SER A 275 7.73 -29.66 2.02
N HIS A 276 7.00 -29.95 0.95
CA HIS A 276 5.65 -30.49 1.03
C HIS A 276 5.63 -31.88 1.70
N GLU A 277 6.72 -32.66 1.59
CA GLU A 277 6.87 -33.94 2.27
C GLU A 277 6.91 -33.78 3.79
N GLU A 278 7.78 -32.89 4.30
CA GLU A 278 7.86 -32.58 5.73
C GLU A 278 6.51 -32.09 6.29
N ILE A 279 5.73 -31.35 5.51
CA ILE A 279 4.38 -30.92 5.91
C ILE A 279 3.46 -32.13 6.04
N ARG A 280 3.43 -33.04 5.06
CA ARG A 280 2.60 -34.25 5.12
C ARG A 280 2.99 -35.17 6.29
N GLU A 281 4.30 -35.33 6.54
CA GLU A 281 4.79 -36.07 7.72
C GLU A 281 4.33 -35.41 9.02
N PHE A 282 4.41 -34.09 9.10
CA PHE A 282 3.92 -33.33 10.27
C PHE A 282 2.42 -33.50 10.47
N LEU A 283 1.61 -33.40 9.41
CA LEU A 283 0.16 -33.58 9.49
C LEU A 283 -0.24 -35.02 9.92
N ALA A 284 0.58 -36.02 9.56
CA ALA A 284 0.39 -37.40 9.99
C ALA A 284 0.90 -37.65 11.42
N SER A 285 1.52 -36.71 12.08
CA SER A 285 2.11 -36.86 13.41
C SER A 285 1.04 -36.83 14.54
N PRO A 286 1.37 -37.34 15.74
CA PRO A 286 0.48 -37.24 16.89
C PRO A 286 0.09 -35.81 17.28
N VAL A 287 0.89 -34.82 16.91
CA VAL A 287 0.58 -33.40 17.16
C VAL A 287 -0.73 -32.98 16.50
N CYS A 288 -0.98 -33.46 15.30
CA CYS A 288 -2.18 -33.16 14.52
C CYS A 288 -3.34 -34.13 14.71
N ALA A 289 -3.20 -35.19 15.57
CA ALA A 289 -4.19 -36.24 15.74
C ALA A 289 -5.53 -35.75 16.33
N HIS A 290 -5.56 -34.57 16.93
CA HIS A 290 -6.77 -33.94 17.49
C HIS A 290 -7.59 -33.16 16.48
N LEU A 291 -7.04 -32.90 15.29
CA LEU A 291 -7.71 -32.13 14.25
C LEU A 291 -8.95 -32.84 13.71
N SER A 292 -9.99 -32.09 13.49
CA SER A 292 -11.16 -32.58 12.75
C SER A 292 -10.78 -32.87 11.28
N PRO A 293 -11.57 -33.72 10.57
CA PRO A 293 -11.33 -33.94 9.14
C PRO A 293 -11.32 -32.65 8.29
N GLU A 294 -12.16 -31.67 8.67
CA GLU A 294 -12.20 -30.36 8.03
C GLU A 294 -10.89 -29.56 8.24
N GLU A 295 -10.38 -29.58 9.47
CA GLU A 295 -9.12 -28.87 9.81
C GLU A 295 -7.90 -29.53 9.17
N GLN A 296 -7.90 -30.88 9.13
CA GLN A 296 -6.83 -31.60 8.45
C GLN A 296 -6.83 -31.34 6.94
N GLU A 297 -8.02 -31.41 6.31
CA GLU A 297 -8.17 -31.05 4.88
C GLU A 297 -7.72 -29.62 4.62
N HIS A 298 -8.06 -28.67 5.51
CA HIS A 298 -7.62 -27.28 5.40
C HIS A 298 -6.09 -27.19 5.31
N LEU A 299 -5.37 -27.77 6.26
CA LEU A 299 -3.90 -27.71 6.29
C LEU A 299 -3.25 -28.45 5.11
N GLU A 300 -3.82 -29.56 4.66
CA GLU A 300 -3.34 -30.27 3.45
C GLU A 300 -3.52 -29.43 2.18
N LEU A 301 -4.64 -28.73 2.05
CA LEU A 301 -4.92 -27.88 0.89
C LEU A 301 -4.10 -26.57 0.86
N LEU A 302 -3.44 -26.18 1.96
CA LEU A 302 -2.44 -25.13 1.94
C LEU A 302 -1.26 -25.46 1.01
N ILE A 303 -0.93 -26.76 0.86
CA ILE A 303 0.10 -27.22 -0.09
C ILE A 303 -0.33 -26.88 -1.53
N TRP A 304 -1.59 -27.17 -1.88
CA TRP A 304 -2.13 -26.78 -3.18
C TRP A 304 -2.09 -25.25 -3.37
N TRP A 305 -2.43 -24.49 -2.33
CA TRP A 305 -2.41 -23.05 -2.38
C TRP A 305 -1.01 -22.50 -2.59
N ASP A 306 0.01 -23.08 -1.95
CA ASP A 306 1.41 -22.68 -2.16
C ASP A 306 1.87 -22.85 -3.61
N ASP A 307 1.43 -23.92 -4.28
CA ASP A 307 1.77 -24.18 -5.68
C ASP A 307 1.14 -23.19 -6.66
N TYR A 308 -0.06 -22.66 -6.35
CA TYR A 308 -0.87 -21.93 -7.33
C TYR A 308 -1.13 -20.46 -6.98
N GLN A 309 -0.89 -19.99 -5.76
CA GLN A 309 -1.24 -18.62 -5.35
C GLN A 309 -0.60 -17.50 -6.19
N ASP A 310 0.60 -17.73 -6.70
CA ASP A 310 1.35 -16.75 -7.50
C ASP A 310 1.25 -17.04 -9.02
N LEU A 311 0.55 -18.10 -9.39
CA LEU A 311 0.44 -18.52 -10.79
C LEU A 311 -0.69 -17.76 -11.49
N ARG A 312 -0.36 -17.06 -12.56
CA ARG A 312 -1.35 -16.43 -13.44
C ARG A 312 -1.71 -17.38 -14.57
N ILE A 313 -3.01 -17.65 -14.72
CA ILE A 313 -3.52 -18.63 -15.72
C ILE A 313 -3.09 -18.27 -17.16
N LYS A 314 -3.00 -16.99 -17.49
CA LYS A 314 -2.57 -16.50 -18.80
C LYS A 314 -1.08 -16.75 -19.11
N GLU A 315 -0.26 -17.08 -18.11
CA GLU A 315 1.17 -17.38 -18.26
C GLU A 315 1.40 -18.86 -18.58
N ILE A 316 0.35 -19.68 -18.59
CA ILE A 316 0.41 -21.10 -18.92
C ILE A 316 0.16 -21.29 -20.41
N ASP A 317 1.15 -21.80 -21.14
CA ASP A 317 1.07 -21.96 -22.61
C ASP A 317 0.10 -23.06 -23.05
N SER A 318 -0.13 -24.08 -22.21
CA SER A 318 -0.99 -25.24 -22.53
C SER A 318 -2.42 -25.03 -22.06
N SER A 319 -3.38 -25.02 -23.00
CA SER A 319 -4.79 -24.96 -22.68
C SER A 319 -5.29 -26.17 -21.90
N GLU A 320 -4.75 -27.37 -22.14
CA GLU A 320 -5.07 -28.59 -21.38
C GLU A 320 -4.63 -28.45 -19.90
N GLU A 321 -3.46 -27.85 -19.66
CA GLU A 321 -2.97 -27.58 -18.31
C GLU A 321 -3.81 -26.49 -17.62
N GLN A 322 -4.18 -25.42 -18.35
CA GLN A 322 -5.10 -24.41 -17.83
C GLN A 322 -6.42 -25.01 -17.37
N GLU A 323 -7.05 -25.85 -18.23
CA GLU A 323 -8.31 -26.52 -17.91
C GLU A 323 -8.17 -27.45 -16.69
N ARG A 324 -7.07 -28.20 -16.59
CA ARG A 324 -6.78 -29.09 -15.46
C ARG A 324 -6.70 -28.33 -14.14
N ILE A 325 -5.99 -27.21 -14.13
CA ILE A 325 -5.81 -26.40 -12.92
C ILE A 325 -7.13 -25.72 -12.52
N ILE A 326 -7.87 -25.16 -13.48
CA ILE A 326 -9.18 -24.56 -13.26
C ILE A 326 -10.16 -25.62 -12.71
N ALA A 327 -10.17 -26.83 -13.29
CA ALA A 327 -11.03 -27.90 -12.80
C ALA A 327 -10.72 -28.29 -11.34
N LYS A 328 -9.43 -28.34 -10.96
CA LYS A 328 -9.01 -28.60 -9.58
C LYS A 328 -9.41 -27.46 -8.63
N ALA A 329 -9.21 -26.22 -9.03
CA ALA A 329 -9.62 -25.06 -8.24
C ALA A 329 -11.15 -25.02 -8.04
N ARG A 330 -11.93 -25.35 -9.10
CA ARG A 330 -13.40 -25.50 -9.00
C ARG A 330 -13.81 -26.61 -8.03
N GLU A 331 -13.16 -27.77 -8.10
CA GLU A 331 -13.40 -28.88 -7.17
C GLU A 331 -13.22 -28.40 -5.73
N ILE A 332 -12.12 -27.74 -5.43
CA ILE A 332 -11.82 -27.20 -4.10
C ILE A 332 -12.86 -26.14 -3.68
N ALA A 333 -13.15 -25.17 -4.56
CA ALA A 333 -14.12 -24.11 -4.28
C ALA A 333 -15.52 -24.64 -3.98
N LEU A 334 -15.89 -25.80 -4.54
CA LEU A 334 -17.21 -26.36 -4.42
C LEU A 334 -17.31 -27.41 -3.29
N HIS A 335 -16.23 -28.15 -3.01
CA HIS A 335 -16.31 -29.38 -2.20
C HIS A 335 -15.41 -29.40 -0.97
N ALA A 336 -14.38 -28.54 -0.88
CA ALA A 336 -13.57 -28.48 0.33
C ALA A 336 -14.46 -28.17 1.55
N GLN A 337 -14.21 -28.86 2.66
CA GLN A 337 -14.98 -28.66 3.89
C GLN A 337 -14.64 -27.29 4.50
N SER A 338 -13.36 -26.90 4.49
CA SER A 338 -12.90 -25.62 5.00
C SER A 338 -13.37 -24.44 4.15
N GLN A 339 -14.11 -23.52 4.78
CA GLN A 339 -14.56 -22.29 4.14
C GLN A 339 -13.39 -21.41 3.71
N ASP A 340 -12.33 -21.30 4.51
CA ASP A 340 -11.17 -20.47 4.21
C ASP A 340 -10.43 -20.96 2.95
N ILE A 341 -10.35 -22.27 2.77
CA ILE A 341 -9.79 -22.87 1.55
C ILE A 341 -10.69 -22.67 0.34
N ARG A 342 -12.03 -22.82 0.48
CA ARG A 342 -12.96 -22.48 -0.60
C ARG A 342 -12.80 -21.03 -1.03
N HIS A 343 -12.61 -20.11 -0.07
CA HIS A 343 -12.39 -18.71 -0.36
C HIS A 343 -11.07 -18.44 -1.11
N LYS A 344 -9.99 -19.14 -0.77
CA LYS A 344 -8.71 -19.06 -1.52
C LYS A 344 -8.87 -19.54 -2.97
N ALA A 345 -9.56 -20.67 -3.15
CA ALA A 345 -9.83 -21.21 -4.48
C ALA A 345 -10.71 -20.25 -5.32
N LEU A 346 -11.73 -19.64 -4.70
CA LEU A 346 -12.57 -18.65 -5.37
C LEU A 346 -11.79 -17.39 -5.76
N ASP A 347 -10.85 -16.90 -4.93
CA ASP A 347 -9.98 -15.76 -5.29
C ASP A 347 -9.16 -16.04 -6.52
N TRP A 348 -8.57 -17.21 -6.57
CA TRP A 348 -7.77 -17.63 -7.70
C TRP A 348 -8.63 -17.78 -8.98
N LEU A 349 -9.82 -18.39 -8.88
CA LEU A 349 -10.75 -18.55 -10.00
C LEU A 349 -11.26 -17.22 -10.52
N LEU A 350 -11.63 -16.28 -9.64
CA LEU A 350 -12.07 -14.94 -10.02
C LEU A 350 -11.01 -14.22 -10.88
N THR A 351 -9.75 -14.27 -10.42
CA THR A 351 -8.63 -13.68 -11.18
C THR A 351 -8.39 -14.41 -12.49
N SER A 352 -8.50 -15.75 -12.49
CA SER A 352 -8.26 -16.57 -13.69
C SER A 352 -9.32 -16.34 -14.76
N TYR A 353 -10.61 -16.28 -14.40
CA TYR A 353 -11.66 -16.00 -15.37
C TYR A 353 -11.62 -14.57 -15.93
N ASP A 354 -11.21 -13.62 -15.10
CA ASP A 354 -10.98 -12.25 -15.55
C ASP A 354 -9.80 -12.18 -16.53
N ASP A 355 -8.69 -12.88 -16.23
CA ASP A 355 -7.53 -13.00 -17.13
C ASP A 355 -7.85 -13.67 -18.48
N LEU A 356 -8.82 -14.61 -18.51
CA LEU A 356 -9.29 -15.30 -19.70
C LEU A 356 -10.44 -14.56 -20.41
N GLU A 357 -10.91 -13.45 -19.86
CA GLU A 357 -12.06 -12.67 -20.37
C GLU A 357 -13.35 -13.52 -20.46
N ASP A 358 -13.49 -14.58 -19.64
CA ASP A 358 -14.67 -15.43 -19.57
C ASP A 358 -15.71 -14.83 -18.62
N GLU A 359 -16.54 -13.93 -19.15
CA GLU A 359 -17.55 -13.20 -18.38
C GLU A 359 -18.63 -14.10 -17.76
N GLU A 360 -19.00 -15.19 -18.43
CA GLU A 360 -20.02 -16.12 -17.92
C GLU A 360 -19.47 -16.89 -16.73
N ALA A 361 -18.28 -17.46 -16.84
CA ALA A 361 -17.63 -18.16 -15.74
C ALA A 361 -17.26 -17.21 -14.58
N LEU A 362 -16.82 -16.00 -14.88
CA LEU A 362 -16.56 -14.97 -13.88
C LEU A 362 -17.83 -14.62 -13.09
N TRP A 363 -18.95 -14.40 -13.78
CA TRP A 363 -20.23 -14.10 -13.11
C TRP A 363 -20.70 -15.26 -12.23
N HIS A 364 -20.63 -16.49 -12.73
CA HIS A 364 -20.95 -17.67 -11.93
C HIS A 364 -20.04 -17.78 -10.69
N CYS A 365 -18.74 -17.54 -10.84
CA CYS A 365 -17.79 -17.56 -9.72
C CYS A 365 -18.09 -16.44 -8.68
N ILE A 366 -18.47 -15.25 -9.12
CA ILE A 366 -18.92 -14.15 -8.23
C ILE A 366 -20.16 -14.59 -7.44
N GLN A 367 -21.14 -15.22 -8.08
CA GLN A 367 -22.35 -15.71 -7.40
C GLN A 367 -22.01 -16.77 -6.33
N LEU A 368 -21.09 -17.69 -6.63
CA LEU A 368 -20.58 -18.66 -5.66
C LEU A 368 -19.87 -17.96 -4.49
N ALA A 369 -19.03 -16.99 -4.76
CA ALA A 369 -18.34 -16.22 -3.73
C ALA A 369 -19.33 -15.49 -2.81
N VAL A 370 -20.38 -14.92 -3.37
CA VAL A 370 -21.45 -14.25 -2.60
C VAL A 370 -22.23 -15.27 -1.75
N MET A 371 -22.57 -16.44 -2.29
CA MET A 371 -23.24 -17.51 -1.55
C MET A 371 -22.40 -18.01 -0.37
N GLU A 372 -21.10 -18.16 -0.56
CA GLU A 372 -20.12 -18.54 0.46
C GLU A 372 -19.79 -17.39 1.44
N LYS A 373 -20.43 -16.25 1.31
CA LYS A 373 -20.13 -15.03 2.06
C LYS A 373 -18.65 -14.61 1.97
N LYS A 374 -18.02 -15.01 0.86
CA LYS A 374 -16.67 -14.56 0.58
C LYS A 374 -16.65 -13.09 0.27
N LYS A 375 -15.67 -12.44 0.83
CA LYS A 375 -15.33 -11.07 0.58
C LYS A 375 -14.75 -10.88 -0.81
N LEU A 376 -15.30 -9.95 -1.56
CA LEU A 376 -14.76 -9.53 -2.85
C LEU A 376 -13.89 -8.28 -2.69
N ASN A 377 -12.80 -8.20 -3.45
CA ASN A 377 -11.99 -6.99 -3.54
C ASN A 377 -12.76 -5.87 -4.27
N ASN A 378 -12.15 -4.68 -4.35
CA ASN A 378 -12.77 -3.49 -4.95
C ASN A 378 -13.23 -3.74 -6.40
N TYR A 379 -12.40 -4.39 -7.20
CA TYR A 379 -12.68 -4.67 -8.61
C TYR A 379 -13.84 -5.65 -8.78
N PHE A 380 -13.81 -6.80 -8.11
CA PHE A 380 -14.88 -7.78 -8.21
C PHE A 380 -16.18 -7.32 -7.53
N THR A 381 -16.11 -6.41 -6.55
CA THR A 381 -17.29 -5.74 -6.00
C THR A 381 -18.00 -4.90 -7.06
N TYR A 382 -17.25 -4.12 -7.84
CA TYR A 382 -17.80 -3.38 -8.97
C TYR A 382 -18.40 -4.33 -10.02
N ARG A 383 -17.65 -5.39 -10.43
CA ARG A 383 -18.11 -6.38 -11.41
C ARG A 383 -19.43 -7.05 -10.95
N ALA A 384 -19.54 -7.39 -9.66
CA ALA A 384 -20.75 -7.96 -9.08
C ALA A 384 -21.97 -7.03 -9.20
N VAL A 385 -21.79 -5.73 -8.91
CA VAL A 385 -22.86 -4.74 -9.07
C VAL A 385 -23.22 -4.57 -10.54
N ALA A 386 -22.24 -4.53 -11.47
CA ALA A 386 -22.48 -4.39 -12.90
C ALA A 386 -23.27 -5.58 -13.49
N PHE A 387 -22.88 -6.81 -13.14
CA PHE A 387 -23.61 -8.00 -13.57
C PHE A 387 -25.01 -8.07 -12.96
N ALA A 388 -25.16 -7.75 -11.68
CA ALA A 388 -26.47 -7.77 -11.03
C ALA A 388 -27.42 -6.68 -11.56
N GLN A 389 -26.91 -5.52 -11.92
CA GLN A 389 -27.70 -4.46 -12.57
C GLN A 389 -28.22 -4.90 -13.93
N ARG A 390 -27.46 -5.74 -14.65
CA ARG A 390 -27.89 -6.33 -15.93
C ARG A 390 -28.93 -7.44 -15.74
N ASP A 391 -28.65 -8.37 -14.81
CA ASP A 391 -29.41 -9.62 -14.70
C ASP A 391 -30.54 -9.57 -13.64
N PHE A 392 -30.42 -8.69 -12.64
CA PHE A 392 -31.35 -8.56 -11.51
C PHE A 392 -31.76 -7.10 -11.21
N PRO A 393 -32.09 -6.27 -12.21
CA PRO A 393 -32.22 -4.80 -12.06
C PRO A 393 -33.28 -4.37 -11.04
N ASP A 394 -34.40 -5.08 -10.92
CA ASP A 394 -35.56 -4.73 -10.10
C ASP A 394 -35.65 -5.56 -8.80
N THR A 395 -34.53 -6.08 -8.33
CA THR A 395 -34.48 -6.97 -7.16
C THR A 395 -33.69 -6.34 -6.00
N HIS A 396 -33.72 -7.00 -4.85
CA HIS A 396 -32.90 -6.61 -3.69
C HIS A 396 -31.46 -7.14 -3.74
N TRP A 397 -31.02 -7.75 -4.84
CA TRP A 397 -29.72 -8.43 -4.90
C TRP A 397 -28.55 -7.46 -4.61
N ILE A 398 -28.50 -6.30 -5.28
CA ILE A 398 -27.42 -5.30 -5.07
C ILE A 398 -27.44 -4.79 -3.63
N TYR A 399 -28.64 -4.49 -3.10
CA TYR A 399 -28.79 -4.08 -1.70
C TYR A 399 -28.19 -5.11 -0.73
N ASN A 400 -28.60 -6.36 -0.87
CA ASN A 400 -28.17 -7.46 0.01
C ASN A 400 -26.68 -7.74 -0.12
N PHE A 401 -26.17 -7.75 -1.36
CA PHE A 401 -24.75 -7.93 -1.64
C PHE A 401 -23.89 -6.82 -0.99
N ILE A 402 -24.27 -5.56 -1.17
CA ILE A 402 -23.54 -4.43 -0.58
C ILE A 402 -23.63 -4.48 0.95
N CYS A 403 -24.78 -4.82 1.53
CA CYS A 403 -24.91 -5.02 2.97
C CYS A 403 -24.00 -6.12 3.49
N GLN A 404 -23.93 -7.26 2.82
CA GLN A 404 -23.07 -8.38 3.20
C GLN A 404 -21.58 -8.01 3.06
N ASN A 405 -21.18 -7.46 1.91
CA ASN A 405 -19.77 -7.21 1.59
C ASN A 405 -19.16 -6.04 2.38
N SER A 406 -19.97 -5.02 2.74
CA SER A 406 -19.54 -3.87 3.54
C SER A 406 -19.35 -4.17 5.04
N GLN A 407 -19.89 -5.26 5.55
CA GLN A 407 -19.65 -5.69 6.94
C GLN A 407 -18.27 -6.27 7.16
N GLN A 408 -17.69 -6.81 6.12
CA GLN A 408 -16.39 -7.43 6.14
C GLN A 408 -15.31 -6.35 5.86
N THR A 409 -14.14 -6.52 6.43
CA THR A 409 -13.16 -5.47 6.67
C THR A 409 -12.24 -5.08 5.53
N LEU A 410 -12.35 -5.60 4.34
CA LEU A 410 -11.34 -5.39 3.29
C LEU A 410 -11.93 -4.95 1.94
N CYS A 411 -13.14 -4.39 1.91
CA CYS A 411 -13.70 -3.84 0.69
C CYS A 411 -14.13 -2.38 0.86
N PRO A 412 -13.18 -1.43 0.82
CA PRO A 412 -13.50 0.00 0.96
C PRO A 412 -14.56 0.47 -0.05
N VAL A 413 -14.54 -0.06 -1.28
CA VAL A 413 -15.52 0.30 -2.31
C VAL A 413 -16.93 -0.13 -1.90
N ALA A 414 -17.12 -1.31 -1.30
CA ALA A 414 -18.43 -1.73 -0.81
C ALA A 414 -18.95 -0.83 0.33
N GLU A 415 -18.06 -0.39 1.23
CA GLU A 415 -18.39 0.55 2.30
C GLU A 415 -18.76 1.93 1.75
N ILE A 416 -17.99 2.44 0.78
CA ILE A 416 -18.26 3.70 0.09
C ILE A 416 -19.60 3.60 -0.66
N TYR A 417 -19.84 2.52 -1.40
CA TYR A 417 -21.11 2.29 -2.07
C TYR A 417 -22.28 2.26 -1.08
N ARG A 418 -22.13 1.56 0.03
CA ARG A 418 -23.18 1.49 1.03
C ARG A 418 -23.53 2.86 1.58
N GLY A 419 -22.53 3.63 2.00
CA GLY A 419 -22.74 5.00 2.47
C GLY A 419 -23.37 5.88 1.40
N TYR A 420 -22.88 5.80 0.16
CA TYR A 420 -23.39 6.61 -0.92
C TYR A 420 -24.80 6.20 -1.38
N PHE A 421 -25.06 4.89 -1.54
CA PHE A 421 -26.40 4.43 -1.94
C PHE A 421 -27.45 4.76 -0.89
N GLN A 422 -27.08 4.78 0.39
CA GLN A 422 -27.94 5.25 1.47
C GLN A 422 -28.11 6.78 1.47
N TYR A 423 -27.09 7.54 1.08
CA TYR A 423 -27.18 8.98 0.87
C TYR A 423 -28.15 9.34 -0.27
N ALA A 424 -28.00 8.64 -1.39
CA ALA A 424 -28.73 8.92 -2.63
C ALA A 424 -30.08 8.16 -2.76
N GLY A 425 -30.36 7.18 -1.90
CA GLY A 425 -31.59 6.37 -1.98
C GLY A 425 -31.57 5.36 -3.15
N LEU A 426 -30.40 4.80 -3.51
CA LEU A 426 -30.23 3.91 -4.65
C LEU A 426 -30.39 2.43 -4.26
N PHE A 427 -30.73 1.59 -5.25
CA PHE A 427 -30.77 0.12 -5.12
C PHE A 427 -31.55 -0.40 -3.90
N GLY A 428 -32.63 0.28 -3.51
CA GLY A 428 -33.48 -0.10 -2.38
C GLY A 428 -32.99 0.35 -1.01
N PHE A 429 -31.89 1.09 -0.93
CA PHE A 429 -31.52 1.78 0.32
C PHE A 429 -32.49 2.91 0.61
N GLU A 430 -32.91 3.04 1.86
CA GLU A 430 -33.67 4.19 2.31
C GLU A 430 -32.75 5.41 2.42
N GLN A 431 -33.15 6.52 1.82
CA GLN A 431 -32.36 7.75 1.89
C GLN A 431 -32.25 8.23 3.36
N ASN A 432 -31.03 8.25 3.89
CA ASN A 432 -30.75 8.65 5.26
C ASN A 432 -29.32 9.18 5.40
N GLU A 433 -29.21 10.50 5.54
CA GLU A 433 -27.91 11.18 5.61
C GLU A 433 -27.09 10.82 6.87
N GLU A 434 -27.73 10.63 8.03
CA GLU A 434 -27.02 10.30 9.28
C GLU A 434 -26.39 8.91 9.19
N ARG A 435 -27.14 7.92 8.69
CA ARG A 435 -26.63 6.58 8.48
C ARG A 435 -25.57 6.56 7.37
N ALA A 436 -25.79 7.29 6.28
CA ALA A 436 -24.82 7.43 5.21
C ALA A 436 -23.50 8.00 5.76
N LYS A 437 -23.58 9.06 6.56
CA LYS A 437 -22.42 9.65 7.23
C LYS A 437 -21.71 8.64 8.14
N ALA A 438 -22.44 7.87 8.95
CA ALA A 438 -21.86 6.85 9.83
C ALA A 438 -21.06 5.79 9.07
N TRP A 439 -21.48 5.45 7.84
CA TRP A 439 -20.71 4.56 6.96
C TRP A 439 -19.51 5.25 6.31
N LEU A 440 -19.71 6.45 5.76
CA LEU A 440 -18.67 7.19 5.06
C LEU A 440 -17.58 7.76 6.00
N ASP A 441 -17.87 7.91 7.29
CA ASP A 441 -16.91 8.39 8.29
C ASP A 441 -16.15 7.24 9.00
N ARG A 442 -16.34 5.98 8.58
CA ARG A 442 -15.60 4.85 9.14
C ARG A 442 -14.10 5.01 8.88
N LYS A 443 -13.29 4.70 9.89
CA LYS A 443 -11.81 4.79 9.78
C LYS A 443 -11.24 4.03 8.59
N GLY A 444 -11.80 2.87 8.25
CA GLY A 444 -11.33 2.02 7.15
C GLY A 444 -11.46 2.60 5.75
N ILE A 445 -12.24 3.68 5.56
CA ILE A 445 -12.44 4.33 4.26
C ILE A 445 -12.11 5.83 4.27
N ASN A 446 -11.75 6.37 5.42
CA ASN A 446 -11.30 7.74 5.59
C ASN A 446 -9.77 7.80 5.68
N GLY A 447 -9.21 8.76 4.97
CA GLY A 447 -7.78 8.98 4.94
C GLY A 447 -7.19 8.78 3.55
N ILE A 448 -5.94 9.21 3.42
CA ILE A 448 -5.25 9.27 2.13
C ILE A 448 -5.06 7.90 1.48
N ARG A 449 -4.89 6.85 2.26
CA ARG A 449 -4.70 5.47 1.76
C ARG A 449 -5.93 4.92 1.04
N CYS A 450 -7.10 5.42 1.39
CA CYS A 450 -8.34 5.06 0.73
C CYS A 450 -8.62 5.90 -0.51
N SER A 451 -7.74 6.85 -0.83
CA SER A 451 -7.83 7.69 -2.02
C SER A 451 -8.02 6.90 -3.32
N PRO A 452 -7.25 5.82 -3.57
CA PRO A 452 -7.48 4.97 -4.74
C PRO A 452 -8.87 4.32 -4.75
N SER A 453 -9.37 3.85 -3.59
CA SER A 453 -10.70 3.23 -3.48
C SER A 453 -11.83 4.22 -3.73
N TRP A 454 -11.71 5.47 -3.26
CA TRP A 454 -12.65 6.54 -3.57
C TRP A 454 -12.64 6.87 -5.07
N ASN A 455 -11.47 7.05 -5.66
CA ASN A 455 -11.35 7.29 -7.10
C ASN A 455 -11.95 6.14 -7.90
N TRP A 456 -11.70 4.90 -7.47
CA TRP A 456 -12.29 3.71 -8.07
C TRP A 456 -13.83 3.72 -7.95
N ALA A 457 -14.38 3.97 -6.76
CA ALA A 457 -15.82 4.01 -6.54
C ALA A 457 -16.50 5.09 -7.38
N ILE A 458 -15.93 6.28 -7.47
CA ILE A 458 -16.45 7.37 -8.31
C ILE A 458 -16.46 6.98 -9.78
N ARG A 459 -15.34 6.49 -10.30
CA ARG A 459 -15.21 6.10 -11.72
C ARG A 459 -16.12 4.93 -12.09
N SER A 460 -16.30 3.98 -11.19
CA SER A 460 -17.15 2.82 -11.44
C SER A 460 -18.64 3.18 -11.50
N LEU A 461 -19.11 4.25 -10.86
CA LEU A 461 -20.47 4.76 -11.07
C LEU A 461 -20.73 5.16 -12.53
N HIS A 462 -19.74 5.75 -13.20
CA HIS A 462 -19.84 6.04 -14.62
C HIS A 462 -20.02 4.75 -15.46
N TRP A 463 -19.24 3.71 -15.17
CA TRP A 463 -19.37 2.40 -15.85
C TRP A 463 -20.70 1.69 -15.54
N LEU A 464 -21.27 1.96 -14.34
CA LEU A 464 -22.61 1.49 -13.95
C LEU A 464 -23.75 2.34 -14.56
N LYS A 465 -23.43 3.29 -15.45
CA LYS A 465 -24.40 4.23 -16.05
C LYS A 465 -25.14 5.11 -15.00
N LEU A 466 -24.47 5.40 -13.93
CA LEU A 466 -24.91 6.30 -12.84
C LEU A 466 -24.05 7.57 -12.84
N THR A 467 -23.86 8.14 -14.04
CA THR A 467 -22.92 9.23 -14.27
C THR A 467 -23.26 10.48 -13.48
N GLU A 468 -24.55 10.79 -13.28
CA GLU A 468 -25.06 11.89 -12.47
C GLU A 468 -24.71 11.79 -10.99
N HIS A 469 -24.32 10.59 -10.52
CA HIS A 469 -23.91 10.33 -9.14
C HIS A 469 -22.40 10.44 -8.90
N CYS A 470 -21.60 10.58 -9.96
CA CYS A 470 -20.13 10.68 -9.83
C CYS A 470 -19.72 11.95 -9.08
N ALA A 471 -20.24 13.11 -9.48
CA ALA A 471 -19.90 14.38 -8.85
C ALA A 471 -20.37 14.46 -7.38
N PRO A 472 -21.62 14.11 -7.02
CA PRO A 472 -22.03 14.08 -5.62
C PRO A 472 -21.19 13.16 -4.73
N LEU A 473 -20.79 11.98 -5.22
CA LEU A 473 -19.89 11.10 -4.47
C LEU A 473 -18.48 11.72 -4.32
N ALA A 474 -17.96 12.35 -5.37
CA ALA A 474 -16.67 13.01 -5.33
C ALA A 474 -16.66 14.20 -4.35
N GLU A 475 -17.76 14.98 -4.28
CA GLU A 475 -17.93 16.08 -3.31
C GLU A 475 -17.91 15.56 -1.86
N LEU A 476 -18.61 14.45 -1.58
CA LEU A 476 -18.57 13.79 -0.27
C LEU A 476 -17.16 13.34 0.11
N GLY A 477 -16.40 12.84 -0.85
CA GLY A 477 -14.99 12.49 -0.65
C GLY A 477 -14.11 13.72 -0.40
N ALA A 478 -14.32 14.80 -1.16
CA ALA A 478 -13.57 16.05 -1.00
C ALA A 478 -13.83 16.72 0.37
N GLN A 479 -15.07 16.65 0.88
CA GLN A 479 -15.41 17.09 2.25
C GLN A 479 -14.65 16.30 3.33
N ARG A 480 -14.26 15.06 3.04
CA ARG A 480 -13.45 14.17 3.91
C ARG A 480 -11.95 14.25 3.66
N ASN A 481 -11.52 15.24 2.89
CA ASN A 481 -10.13 15.46 2.53
C ASN A 481 -9.48 14.27 1.80
N ILE A 482 -10.23 13.61 0.91
CA ILE A 482 -9.74 12.51 0.08
C ILE A 482 -9.10 13.07 -1.22
N PRO A 483 -7.77 12.96 -1.41
CA PRO A 483 -7.09 13.54 -2.57
C PRO A 483 -7.59 13.00 -3.91
N GLY A 484 -7.91 11.70 -4.00
CA GLY A 484 -8.45 11.08 -5.22
C GLY A 484 -9.79 11.65 -5.65
N ALA A 485 -10.68 11.96 -4.69
CA ALA A 485 -11.95 12.60 -4.97
C ALA A 485 -11.77 14.06 -5.43
N MET A 486 -10.87 14.80 -4.76
CA MET A 486 -10.52 16.17 -5.16
C MET A 486 -9.87 16.19 -6.56
N LYS A 487 -8.97 15.25 -6.85
CA LYS A 487 -8.36 15.10 -8.16
C LYS A 487 -9.42 14.84 -9.24
N TRP A 488 -10.39 13.98 -8.96
CA TRP A 488 -11.50 13.69 -9.88
C TRP A 488 -12.32 14.97 -10.16
N LEU A 489 -12.72 15.73 -9.12
CA LEU A 489 -13.43 16.99 -9.29
C LEU A 489 -12.62 18.02 -10.10
N GLY A 490 -11.35 18.16 -9.77
CA GLY A 490 -10.44 19.04 -10.52
C GLY A 490 -10.40 18.70 -12.00
N LEU A 491 -10.28 17.42 -12.37
CA LEU A 491 -10.26 16.96 -13.76
C LEU A 491 -11.54 17.35 -14.51
N HIS A 492 -12.71 17.22 -13.89
CA HIS A 492 -13.98 17.55 -14.54
C HIS A 492 -14.29 19.06 -14.58
N TYR A 493 -13.80 19.85 -13.62
CA TYR A 493 -13.91 21.31 -13.67
C TYR A 493 -12.93 21.96 -14.65
N GLU A 494 -11.80 21.31 -14.97
CA GLU A 494 -10.85 21.82 -16.00
C GLU A 494 -11.18 21.37 -17.41
N ASP A 495 -12.09 20.40 -17.56
CA ASP A 495 -12.47 19.84 -18.85
C ASP A 495 -13.49 20.76 -19.56
N CYS A 496 -13.13 21.17 -20.77
CA CYS A 496 -13.97 22.05 -21.60
C CYS A 496 -14.78 21.27 -22.66
N ASP A 497 -14.77 19.94 -22.62
CA ASP A 497 -15.52 19.13 -23.56
C ASP A 497 -17.03 19.22 -23.29
N GLU A 498 -17.84 19.16 -24.34
CA GLU A 498 -19.31 19.23 -24.24
C GLU A 498 -19.90 18.07 -23.40
N ASP A 499 -19.19 16.95 -23.32
CA ASP A 499 -19.55 15.77 -22.53
C ASP A 499 -19.06 15.81 -21.07
N SER A 500 -18.46 16.94 -20.64
CA SER A 500 -18.00 17.07 -19.26
C SER A 500 -19.17 17.05 -18.27
N LEU A 501 -18.96 16.34 -17.14
CA LEU A 501 -20.00 16.16 -16.10
C LEU A 501 -20.20 17.42 -15.24
N LEU A 502 -19.28 18.36 -15.28
CA LEU A 502 -19.26 19.58 -14.49
C LEU A 502 -19.01 20.80 -15.41
N PRO A 503 -19.46 21.98 -14.99
CA PRO A 503 -19.20 23.20 -15.77
C PRO A 503 -17.68 23.49 -15.81
N TYR A 504 -17.20 24.03 -16.93
CA TYR A 504 -15.82 24.46 -17.06
C TYR A 504 -15.51 25.64 -16.12
N GLU A 505 -14.76 25.37 -15.06
CA GLU A 505 -14.39 26.32 -14.02
C GLU A 505 -12.94 26.10 -13.56
N PRO A 506 -11.92 26.54 -14.32
CA PRO A 506 -10.51 26.25 -13.99
C PRO A 506 -10.05 26.83 -12.65
N ALA A 507 -10.70 27.86 -12.12
CA ALA A 507 -10.42 28.38 -10.78
C ALA A 507 -10.86 27.41 -9.68
N THR A 508 -12.02 26.79 -9.83
CA THR A 508 -12.55 25.75 -8.93
C THR A 508 -11.68 24.49 -9.03
N ALA A 509 -11.29 24.09 -10.23
CA ALA A 509 -10.35 23.00 -10.45
C ALA A 509 -9.02 23.23 -9.72
N LEU A 510 -8.47 24.45 -9.82
CA LEU A 510 -7.24 24.84 -9.16
C LEU A 510 -7.33 24.71 -7.63
N ASP A 511 -8.44 25.13 -7.01
CA ASP A 511 -8.67 24.99 -5.57
C ASP A 511 -8.63 23.53 -5.12
N TYR A 512 -9.36 22.64 -5.82
CA TYR A 512 -9.36 21.22 -5.51
C TYR A 512 -7.96 20.60 -5.65
N TYR A 513 -7.21 20.91 -6.69
CA TYR A 513 -5.87 20.40 -6.89
C TYR A 513 -4.88 20.92 -5.82
N GLN A 514 -4.98 22.19 -5.44
CA GLN A 514 -4.12 22.76 -4.40
C GLN A 514 -4.37 22.11 -3.04
N ARG A 515 -5.63 21.89 -2.68
CA ARG A 515 -6.00 21.18 -1.45
C ARG A 515 -5.51 19.73 -1.46
N ALA A 516 -5.69 19.02 -2.58
CA ALA A 516 -5.17 17.67 -2.72
C ALA A 516 -3.63 17.62 -2.60
N ALA A 517 -2.93 18.56 -3.25
CA ALA A 517 -1.47 18.65 -3.18
C ALA A 517 -0.97 18.97 -1.76
N GLU A 518 -1.68 19.80 -1.01
CA GLU A 518 -1.32 20.11 0.38
C GLU A 518 -1.41 18.85 1.27
N ILE A 519 -2.49 18.09 1.13
CA ILE A 519 -2.69 16.84 1.87
C ILE A 519 -1.59 15.83 1.50
N LEU A 520 -1.29 15.65 0.22
CA LEU A 520 -0.24 14.73 -0.24
C LEU A 520 1.14 15.15 0.28
N ARG A 521 1.50 16.45 0.19
CA ARG A 521 2.76 16.98 0.73
C ARG A 521 2.89 16.71 2.23
N LYS A 522 1.82 16.96 2.98
CA LYS A 522 1.81 16.69 4.42
C LYS A 522 2.05 15.22 4.72
N GLN A 523 1.44 14.32 3.95
CA GLN A 523 1.65 12.88 4.12
C GLN A 523 3.06 12.43 3.71
N ILE A 524 3.57 12.95 2.61
CA ILE A 524 4.96 12.70 2.20
C ILE A 524 5.93 13.19 3.29
N SER A 525 5.73 14.39 3.83
CA SER A 525 6.56 14.92 4.90
C SER A 525 6.45 14.12 6.21
N LEU A 526 5.25 13.66 6.57
CA LEU A 526 5.06 12.76 7.72
C LEU A 526 5.75 11.42 7.49
N ARG A 527 5.63 10.89 6.29
CA ARG A 527 6.31 9.68 5.87
C ARG A 527 7.83 9.84 5.97
N ASP A 528 8.39 10.92 5.43
CA ASP A 528 9.84 11.18 5.44
C ASP A 528 10.39 11.42 6.85
N SER A 529 9.55 11.87 7.78
CA SER A 529 9.89 11.99 9.22
C SER A 529 9.81 10.66 9.97
N ILE A 530 9.07 9.69 9.45
CA ILE A 530 8.93 8.33 9.97
C ILE A 530 9.58 7.40 8.95
N ALA A 531 10.36 6.40 9.30
CA ALA A 531 11.07 5.48 8.37
C ALA A 531 10.21 4.64 7.42
N TYR A 532 9.07 5.07 7.16
CA TYR A 532 8.17 4.48 6.18
C TYR A 532 8.76 4.39 4.74
N PRO A 533 9.83 5.11 4.38
CA PRO A 533 10.46 5.06 3.05
C PRO A 533 10.95 3.70 2.61
N LEU A 534 11.24 2.82 3.54
CA LEU A 534 11.92 1.57 3.22
C LEU A 534 11.01 0.40 2.90
N ILE A 535 9.71 0.59 3.03
CA ILE A 535 8.80 -0.51 3.27
C ILE A 535 7.87 -0.81 2.13
N SER A 536 7.64 0.14 1.26
CA SER A 536 6.72 -0.06 0.16
C SER A 536 7.45 -0.01 -1.18
N ASN A 537 8.01 -1.10 -1.62
CA ASN A 537 8.46 -1.22 -3.02
C ASN A 537 7.33 -1.06 -4.05
N GLY A 538 6.11 -0.79 -3.64
CA GLY A 538 4.96 -0.57 -4.52
C GLY A 538 4.10 0.67 -4.22
N GLY A 539 4.10 1.19 -2.97
CA GLY A 539 3.24 2.32 -2.58
C GLY A 539 3.91 3.68 -2.52
N TYR A 540 5.23 3.71 -2.72
CA TYR A 540 6.07 4.91 -2.61
C TYR A 540 5.92 5.85 -3.77
N THR A 541 5.94 5.28 -4.96
CA THR A 541 5.80 5.99 -6.21
C THR A 541 4.38 6.55 -6.41
N GLU A 542 3.36 6.01 -5.71
CA GLU A 542 1.98 6.48 -5.92
C GLU A 542 1.72 7.88 -5.39
N TYR A 543 2.18 8.23 -4.19
CA TYR A 543 1.92 9.58 -3.64
C TYR A 543 2.72 10.66 -4.35
N GLU A 544 3.99 10.40 -4.66
CA GLU A 544 4.83 11.30 -5.44
C GLU A 544 4.36 11.37 -6.88
N ASP A 545 3.96 10.25 -7.47
CA ASP A 545 3.43 10.22 -8.83
C ASP A 545 2.08 10.95 -8.90
N ASP A 546 1.19 10.74 -7.93
CA ASP A 546 -0.06 11.49 -7.80
C ASP A 546 0.20 12.98 -7.57
N LEU A 547 1.13 13.34 -6.70
CA LEU A 547 1.51 14.73 -6.45
C LEU A 547 2.12 15.36 -7.70
N GLY A 548 3.02 14.66 -8.38
CA GLY A 548 3.60 15.10 -9.63
C GLY A 548 2.55 15.32 -10.73
N HIS A 549 1.57 14.42 -10.83
CA HIS A 549 0.44 14.58 -11.74
C HIS A 549 -0.41 15.82 -11.38
N ILE A 550 -0.74 15.98 -10.10
CA ILE A 550 -1.52 17.14 -9.61
C ILE A 550 -0.78 18.46 -9.88
N TYR A 551 0.55 18.51 -9.71
CA TYR A 551 1.33 19.69 -10.03
C TYR A 551 1.26 20.08 -11.51
N VAL A 552 1.31 19.09 -12.41
CA VAL A 552 1.08 19.34 -13.84
C VAL A 552 -0.32 19.94 -14.08
N ARG A 553 -1.35 19.42 -13.43
CA ARG A 553 -2.73 19.93 -13.56
C ARG A 553 -2.89 21.33 -12.99
N ILE A 554 -2.32 21.62 -11.84
CA ILE A 554 -2.26 22.98 -11.28
C ILE A 554 -1.62 23.96 -12.30
N ALA A 555 -0.51 23.56 -12.91
CA ALA A 555 0.15 24.36 -13.91
C ALA A 555 -0.74 24.61 -15.16
N MET A 556 -1.49 23.59 -15.58
CA MET A 556 -2.44 23.73 -16.69
C MET A 556 -3.60 24.67 -16.33
N CYS A 557 -4.14 24.60 -15.11
CA CYS A 557 -5.16 25.56 -14.64
C CYS A 557 -4.60 27.00 -14.67
N TYR A 558 -3.39 27.24 -14.19
CA TYR A 558 -2.75 28.56 -14.31
C TYR A 558 -2.61 29.00 -15.78
N LYS A 559 -2.24 28.09 -16.69
CA LYS A 559 -2.15 28.40 -18.13
C LYS A 559 -3.48 28.87 -18.71
N TRP A 560 -4.60 28.32 -18.27
CA TRP A 560 -5.93 28.76 -18.70
C TRP A 560 -6.30 30.11 -18.08
N LEU A 561 -6.10 30.31 -16.78
CA LEU A 561 -6.39 31.55 -16.08
C LEU A 561 -5.57 32.72 -16.64
N ILE A 562 -4.31 32.51 -17.01
CA ILE A 562 -3.44 33.50 -17.63
C ILE A 562 -4.01 34.02 -18.95
N ARG A 563 -4.72 33.23 -19.72
CA ARG A 563 -5.34 33.64 -20.99
C ARG A 563 -6.45 34.69 -20.81
N GLU A 564 -7.15 34.62 -19.70
CA GLU A 564 -8.28 35.49 -19.36
C GLU A 564 -7.86 36.69 -18.51
N GLU A 565 -6.66 36.69 -17.93
CA GLU A 565 -6.20 37.71 -17.01
C GLU A 565 -5.75 38.99 -17.73
N THR A 566 -6.30 40.10 -17.34
CA THR A 566 -6.00 41.42 -17.90
C THR A 566 -4.93 42.17 -17.13
N SER A 567 -4.73 41.86 -15.85
CA SER A 567 -3.71 42.48 -15.00
C SER A 567 -2.31 41.92 -15.30
N GLN A 568 -1.39 42.74 -15.78
CA GLN A 568 -0.04 42.30 -16.11
C GLN A 568 0.73 41.75 -14.91
N SER A 569 0.55 42.33 -13.71
CA SER A 569 1.24 41.89 -12.50
C SER A 569 0.71 40.50 -12.02
N LYS A 570 -0.60 40.30 -12.10
CA LYS A 570 -1.21 39.01 -11.74
C LYS A 570 -0.83 37.94 -12.75
N ARG A 571 -0.92 38.27 -14.04
CA ARG A 571 -0.47 37.37 -15.11
C ARG A 571 0.96 36.88 -14.91
N PHE A 572 1.90 37.80 -14.56
CA PHE A 572 3.28 37.43 -14.29
C PHE A 572 3.44 36.55 -13.07
N ALA A 573 2.66 36.78 -12.00
CA ALA A 573 2.65 35.93 -10.81
C ALA A 573 2.12 34.52 -11.14
N ASP A 574 1.06 34.40 -11.92
CA ASP A 574 0.48 33.17 -12.35
C ASP A 574 1.39 32.35 -13.29
N GLU A 575 2.07 33.03 -14.23
CA GLU A 575 3.10 32.44 -15.09
C GLU A 575 4.27 31.88 -14.27
N LYS A 576 4.70 32.60 -13.24
CA LYS A 576 5.72 32.10 -12.32
C LYS A 576 5.26 30.88 -11.57
N SER A 577 4.06 30.91 -11.01
CA SER A 577 3.47 29.78 -10.28
C SER A 577 3.32 28.53 -11.18
N MET A 578 2.86 28.71 -12.41
CA MET A 578 2.78 27.65 -13.42
C MET A 578 4.13 26.94 -13.61
N LEU A 579 5.19 27.73 -13.83
CA LEU A 579 6.53 27.19 -14.03
C LEU A 579 7.07 26.51 -12.77
N ASP A 580 6.82 27.09 -11.58
CA ASP A 580 7.25 26.50 -10.31
C ASP A 580 6.60 25.11 -10.09
N TYR A 581 5.33 24.94 -10.39
CA TYR A 581 4.66 23.63 -10.29
C TYR A 581 5.14 22.61 -11.32
N LEU A 582 5.41 23.03 -12.57
CA LEU A 582 5.99 22.13 -13.58
C LEU A 582 7.39 21.65 -13.17
N TYR A 583 8.20 22.53 -12.58
CA TYR A 583 9.51 22.15 -12.09
C TYR A 583 9.43 21.19 -10.89
N GLN A 584 8.54 21.45 -9.94
CA GLN A 584 8.30 20.52 -8.83
C GLN A 584 7.82 19.14 -9.32
N ALA A 585 6.95 19.10 -10.34
CA ALA A 585 6.53 17.86 -10.97
C ALA A 585 7.70 17.10 -11.63
N HIS A 586 8.60 17.83 -12.27
CA HIS A 586 9.85 17.27 -12.83
C HIS A 586 10.74 16.67 -11.73
N GLN A 587 10.93 17.40 -10.62
CA GLN A 587 11.72 16.89 -9.48
C GLN A 587 11.16 15.61 -8.86
N LEU A 588 9.84 15.40 -8.97
CA LEU A 588 9.15 14.16 -8.58
C LEU A 588 9.23 13.08 -9.66
N GLY A 589 10.03 13.27 -10.72
CA GLY A 589 10.19 12.28 -11.79
C GLY A 589 9.02 12.22 -12.78
N ARG A 590 8.08 13.19 -12.76
CA ARG A 590 6.91 13.14 -13.64
C ARG A 590 7.30 13.33 -15.10
N GLU A 591 7.07 12.28 -15.89
CA GLU A 591 7.37 12.28 -17.32
C GLU A 591 6.66 13.42 -18.06
N GLY A 592 7.36 14.08 -18.93
CA GLY A 592 6.84 15.19 -19.73
C GLY A 592 6.72 16.55 -19.01
N ALA A 593 6.77 16.62 -17.67
CA ALA A 593 6.67 17.88 -16.93
C ALA A 593 7.80 18.86 -17.31
N TRP A 594 9.02 18.35 -17.45
CA TRP A 594 10.16 19.14 -17.90
C TRP A 594 9.98 19.72 -19.31
N ARG A 595 9.46 18.91 -20.23
CA ARG A 595 9.15 19.34 -21.58
C ARG A 595 8.08 20.46 -21.59
N LEU A 596 7.01 20.29 -20.79
CA LEU A 596 5.97 21.32 -20.64
C LEU A 596 6.55 22.61 -20.05
N TYR A 597 7.41 22.50 -19.04
CA TYR A 597 8.12 23.65 -18.46
C TYR A 597 8.86 24.43 -19.53
N LEU A 598 9.68 23.76 -20.33
CA LEU A 598 10.49 24.40 -21.38
C LEU A 598 9.65 25.01 -22.50
N LEU A 599 8.58 24.32 -22.92
CA LEU A 599 7.65 24.87 -23.93
C LEU A 599 7.00 26.17 -23.44
N ASN A 600 6.56 26.21 -22.17
CA ASN A 600 5.94 27.43 -21.64
C ASN A 600 6.90 28.58 -21.42
N ILE A 601 8.16 28.31 -21.09
CA ILE A 601 9.21 29.40 -21.08
C ILE A 601 9.32 30.08 -22.42
N PHE A 602 9.15 29.39 -23.56
CA PHE A 602 9.23 29.98 -24.90
C PHE A 602 7.96 30.68 -25.34
N GLU A 603 6.79 30.23 -24.88
CA GLU A 603 5.51 30.86 -25.22
C GLU A 603 5.33 32.23 -24.53
N VAL A 604 5.99 32.45 -23.41
CA VAL A 604 5.96 33.71 -22.67
C VAL A 604 6.74 34.79 -23.42
N LYS A 605 6.05 35.84 -23.84
CA LYS A 605 6.69 36.97 -24.54
C LYS A 605 7.61 37.82 -23.66
N ASP A 606 7.54 37.64 -22.35
CA ASP A 606 8.36 38.32 -21.36
C ASP A 606 9.56 37.46 -20.95
N PHE A 607 10.74 37.82 -21.45
CA PHE A 607 11.99 37.15 -21.16
C PHE A 607 12.43 37.24 -19.69
N THR A 608 11.74 38.02 -18.85
CA THR A 608 12.09 38.19 -17.43
C THR A 608 12.06 36.89 -16.67
N LEU A 609 11.08 36.00 -17.00
CA LEU A 609 10.99 34.67 -16.41
C LEU A 609 12.13 33.77 -16.87
N ALA A 610 12.48 33.81 -18.15
CA ALA A 610 13.62 33.03 -18.66
C ALA A 610 14.92 33.47 -17.98
N HIS A 611 15.10 34.79 -17.75
CA HIS A 611 16.24 35.32 -17.01
C HIS A 611 16.27 34.85 -15.56
N ALA A 612 15.12 34.80 -14.87
CA ALA A 612 15.01 34.37 -13.49
C ALA A 612 15.26 32.86 -13.30
N ARG A 613 15.21 32.08 -14.38
CA ARG A 613 15.37 30.62 -14.37
C ARG A 613 16.63 30.12 -15.09
N LEU A 614 17.49 31.07 -15.52
CA LEU A 614 18.67 30.72 -16.30
C LEU A 614 19.65 29.83 -15.56
N ASP A 615 19.87 30.09 -14.27
CA ASP A 615 20.78 29.28 -13.43
C ASP A 615 20.32 27.84 -13.34
N MET A 616 19.02 27.61 -13.16
CA MET A 616 18.43 26.28 -13.11
C MET A 616 18.54 25.54 -14.47
N LEU A 617 18.33 26.26 -15.59
CA LEU A 617 18.51 25.68 -16.91
C LEU A 617 19.96 25.26 -17.16
N HIS A 618 20.91 26.04 -16.66
CA HIS A 618 22.34 25.69 -16.69
C HIS A 618 22.61 24.43 -15.84
N GLU A 619 22.08 24.37 -14.62
CA GLU A 619 22.26 23.24 -13.75
C GLU A 619 21.73 21.94 -14.39
N GLU A 620 20.53 21.96 -14.97
CA GLU A 620 19.96 20.80 -15.66
C GLU A 620 20.72 20.43 -16.94
N ALA A 621 21.20 21.41 -17.68
CA ALA A 621 22.05 21.20 -18.86
C ALA A 621 23.40 20.59 -18.48
N ASP A 622 23.99 21.02 -17.35
CA ASP A 622 25.24 20.47 -16.82
C ASP A 622 25.07 19.03 -16.29
N LYS A 623 23.85 18.64 -15.85
CA LYS A 623 23.48 17.23 -15.55
C LYS A 623 23.27 16.39 -16.81
N GLY A 624 23.31 16.98 -18.00
CA GLY A 624 23.18 16.30 -19.27
C GLY A 624 21.79 16.35 -19.92
N SER A 625 20.85 17.14 -19.41
CA SER A 625 19.53 17.29 -20.03
C SER A 625 19.61 17.87 -21.43
N MET A 626 19.26 17.07 -22.45
CA MET A 626 19.20 17.49 -23.84
C MET A 626 18.27 18.69 -24.04
N GLU A 627 17.10 18.62 -23.46
CA GLU A 627 16.05 19.64 -23.56
C GLU A 627 16.53 20.97 -22.97
N ALA A 628 17.24 20.94 -21.84
CA ALA A 628 17.83 22.12 -21.23
C ALA A 628 18.90 22.74 -22.13
N MET A 629 19.79 21.91 -22.73
CA MET A 629 20.83 22.39 -23.67
C MET A 629 20.20 23.04 -24.92
N VAL A 630 19.20 22.40 -25.52
CA VAL A 630 18.46 22.94 -26.67
C VAL A 630 17.77 24.25 -26.29
N THR A 631 17.19 24.32 -25.11
CA THR A 631 16.52 25.52 -24.60
C THR A 631 17.50 26.66 -24.40
N LEU A 632 18.62 26.43 -23.73
CA LEU A 632 19.69 27.41 -23.56
C LEU A 632 20.24 27.90 -24.92
N SER A 633 20.43 26.97 -25.86
CA SER A 633 20.85 27.30 -27.21
C SER A 633 19.86 28.27 -27.89
N ARG A 634 18.56 28.01 -27.78
CA ARG A 634 17.50 28.86 -28.33
C ARG A 634 17.43 30.23 -27.62
N LEU A 635 17.48 30.25 -26.28
CA LEU A 635 17.45 31.51 -25.51
C LEU A 635 18.63 32.41 -25.87
N TYR A 636 19.86 31.91 -25.87
CA TYR A 636 21.03 32.66 -26.25
C TYR A 636 21.08 33.04 -27.74
N GLY A 637 20.40 32.29 -28.59
CA GLY A 637 20.26 32.55 -30.03
C GLY A 637 19.17 33.58 -30.38
N ASN A 638 18.29 33.92 -29.43
CA ASN A 638 17.15 34.80 -29.68
C ASN A 638 17.56 36.29 -29.71
N LYS A 639 17.49 36.89 -30.90
CA LYS A 639 17.83 38.31 -31.11
C LYS A 639 16.85 39.29 -30.48
N GLN A 640 15.65 38.85 -30.14
CA GLN A 640 14.64 39.71 -29.51
C GLN A 640 15.03 40.02 -28.06
N ASP A 641 15.70 39.09 -27.41
CA ASP A 641 16.24 39.29 -26.07
C ASP A 641 17.67 39.82 -26.13
N ARG A 642 17.79 41.15 -26.14
CA ARG A 642 19.10 41.84 -26.21
C ARG A 642 20.01 41.60 -25.01
N LYS A 643 19.45 41.19 -23.85
CA LYS A 643 20.21 40.94 -22.62
C LYS A 643 20.88 39.57 -22.64
N LEU A 644 20.17 38.55 -23.12
CA LEU A 644 20.66 37.17 -23.20
C LEU A 644 21.34 36.86 -24.53
N PHE A 645 21.09 37.63 -25.58
CA PHE A 645 21.60 37.32 -26.91
C PHE A 645 23.12 37.13 -26.91
N ASN A 646 23.56 35.88 -27.09
CA ASN A 646 24.97 35.50 -27.14
C ASN A 646 25.17 34.29 -28.06
N MET A 647 25.56 34.57 -29.31
CA MET A 647 25.75 33.52 -30.32
C MET A 647 26.83 32.49 -29.96
N LYS A 648 27.83 32.86 -29.14
CA LYS A 648 28.86 31.91 -28.70
C LYS A 648 28.29 30.92 -27.72
N GLN A 649 27.52 31.35 -26.75
CA GLN A 649 26.84 30.46 -25.81
C GLN A 649 25.79 29.62 -26.51
N SER A 650 24.99 30.17 -27.41
CA SER A 650 24.04 29.43 -28.23
C SER A 650 24.71 28.29 -29.00
N ALA A 651 25.84 28.60 -29.66
CA ALA A 651 26.61 27.60 -30.42
C ALA A 651 27.21 26.50 -29.49
N ARG A 652 27.66 26.87 -28.28
CA ARG A 652 28.21 25.97 -27.29
C ARG A 652 27.17 24.93 -26.84
N TRP A 653 26.03 25.40 -26.41
CA TRP A 653 24.96 24.51 -25.95
C TRP A 653 24.40 23.62 -27.05
N TYR A 654 24.28 24.16 -28.28
CA TYR A 654 23.92 23.32 -29.42
C TYR A 654 24.94 22.21 -29.71
N HIS A 655 26.24 22.60 -29.66
CA HIS A 655 27.33 21.62 -29.88
C HIS A 655 27.27 20.50 -28.83
N PHE A 656 27.06 20.82 -27.57
CA PHE A 656 26.95 19.84 -26.50
C PHE A 656 25.76 18.93 -26.72
N ALA A 657 24.56 19.46 -27.01
CA ALA A 657 23.39 18.66 -27.32
C ALA A 657 23.62 17.71 -28.51
N LYS A 658 24.25 18.22 -29.59
CA LYS A 658 24.55 17.41 -30.78
C LYS A 658 25.59 16.34 -30.52
N THR A 659 26.58 16.57 -29.68
CA THR A 659 27.64 15.60 -29.38
C THR A 659 27.12 14.48 -28.49
N LEU A 660 26.28 14.81 -27.52
CA LEU A 660 25.71 13.84 -26.60
C LEU A 660 24.50 13.10 -27.18
N TYR A 661 23.75 13.74 -28.09
CA TYR A 661 22.52 13.20 -28.68
C TYR A 661 22.50 13.36 -30.22
N PRO A 662 23.41 12.72 -30.95
CA PRO A 662 23.63 12.95 -32.38
C PRO A 662 22.43 12.59 -33.27
N ASP A 663 21.64 11.61 -32.87
CA ASP A 663 20.54 11.06 -33.67
C ASP A 663 19.16 11.62 -33.26
N ASN A 664 19.12 12.65 -32.41
CA ASN A 664 17.86 13.19 -31.91
C ASN A 664 17.30 14.31 -32.80
N ASP A 665 16.11 14.11 -33.34
CA ASP A 665 15.43 15.05 -34.26
C ASP A 665 15.22 16.45 -33.64
N VAL A 666 14.96 16.52 -32.33
CA VAL A 666 14.76 17.82 -31.62
C VAL A 666 16.03 18.70 -31.66
N VAL A 667 17.21 18.06 -31.61
CA VAL A 667 18.48 18.76 -31.73
C VAL A 667 18.65 19.32 -33.15
N TRP A 668 18.25 18.54 -34.16
CA TRP A 668 18.29 18.98 -35.55
C TRP A 668 17.29 20.09 -35.85
N ASP A 669 16.08 20.01 -35.31
CA ASP A 669 15.06 21.05 -35.42
C ASP A 669 15.50 22.36 -34.76
N CYS A 670 16.25 22.29 -33.66
CA CYS A 670 16.83 23.45 -33.03
C CYS A 670 17.76 24.19 -33.97
N LEU A 671 18.56 23.49 -34.75
CA LEU A 671 19.45 24.10 -35.76
C LEU A 671 18.64 24.83 -36.85
N ALA A 672 17.57 24.24 -37.35
CA ALA A 672 16.71 24.82 -38.35
C ALA A 672 16.06 26.12 -37.85
N HIS A 673 15.58 26.14 -36.60
CA HIS A 673 15.00 27.34 -35.98
C HIS A 673 15.99 28.47 -35.78
N LEU A 674 17.22 28.17 -35.39
CA LEU A 674 18.26 29.18 -35.15
C LEU A 674 18.82 29.80 -36.45
N HIS A 675 18.82 29.05 -37.52
CA HIS A 675 19.53 29.42 -38.72
C HIS A 675 18.65 29.97 -39.85
N GLY A 676 17.36 29.58 -39.91
CA GLY A 676 16.61 29.80 -41.12
C GLY A 676 17.41 29.27 -42.33
N ASP A 677 16.95 29.50 -43.54
CA ASP A 677 17.63 28.98 -44.76
C ASP A 677 18.93 29.70 -45.19
N ALA A 678 19.47 30.55 -44.34
CA ALA A 678 20.64 31.37 -44.74
C ALA A 678 21.98 30.60 -44.55
N PHE A 679 22.58 30.19 -45.67
CA PHE A 679 23.89 29.53 -45.75
C PHE A 679 24.98 30.14 -44.84
N TRP A 680 25.11 31.48 -44.81
CA TRP A 680 26.12 32.19 -44.01
C TRP A 680 25.93 31.98 -42.50
N LYS A 681 24.72 31.78 -42.00
CA LYS A 681 24.48 31.53 -40.59
C LYS A 681 24.97 30.11 -40.22
N ARG A 682 24.78 29.13 -41.11
CA ARG A 682 25.32 27.78 -40.94
C ARG A 682 26.84 27.77 -40.90
N CYS A 683 27.49 28.50 -41.80
CA CYS A 683 28.94 28.62 -41.81
C CYS A 683 29.50 29.29 -40.55
N ARG A 684 28.82 30.32 -40.04
CA ARG A 684 29.21 30.99 -38.78
C ARG A 684 29.06 30.06 -37.56
N TYR A 685 28.03 29.29 -37.51
CA TYR A 685 27.82 28.30 -36.44
C TYR A 685 28.88 27.19 -36.50
N ALA A 686 29.12 26.63 -37.66
CA ALA A 686 30.17 25.64 -37.86
C ALA A 686 31.55 26.18 -37.43
N TRP A 687 31.84 27.45 -37.75
CA TRP A 687 33.09 28.10 -37.32
C TRP A 687 33.18 28.32 -35.82
N LEU A 688 32.06 28.63 -35.13
CA LEU A 688 32.03 28.80 -33.67
C LEU A 688 32.16 27.45 -32.95
N THR A 689 31.59 26.38 -33.51
CA THR A 689 31.65 25.01 -32.93
C THR A 689 33.00 24.35 -33.14
N LEU A 690 33.71 24.65 -34.25
CA LEU A 690 35.07 24.14 -34.51
C LEU A 690 36.12 24.59 -33.48
N LYS A 691 35.83 25.59 -32.66
CA LYS A 691 36.71 26.09 -31.61
C LYS A 691 36.39 25.54 -30.22
N LEU A 692 35.34 24.73 -30.08
CA LEU A 692 34.97 24.09 -28.81
C LEU A 692 35.71 22.78 -28.72
N SER A 693 36.39 22.53 -27.60
CA SER A 693 37.07 21.25 -27.34
C SER A 693 36.12 20.27 -26.67
N ASP A 694 36.28 18.98 -26.92
CA ASP A 694 35.51 17.91 -26.26
C ASP A 694 35.73 17.88 -24.73
N ALA A 695 36.83 18.48 -24.25
CA ALA A 695 37.15 18.63 -22.84
C ALA A 695 36.23 19.60 -22.08
N GLU A 696 35.40 20.40 -22.79
CA GLU A 696 34.43 21.33 -22.20
C GLU A 696 33.02 20.76 -22.13
N LEU A 697 32.80 19.45 -22.49
CA LEU A 697 31.52 18.80 -22.38
C LEU A 697 31.09 18.73 -20.91
N PRO A 698 29.80 18.96 -20.60
CA PRO A 698 29.25 18.71 -19.28
C PRO A 698 29.59 17.29 -18.83
N GLY A 699 29.94 17.12 -17.56
CA GLY A 699 30.44 15.84 -17.03
C GLY A 699 29.58 14.69 -17.49
N GLN A 700 30.21 13.63 -17.97
CA GLN A 700 29.54 12.40 -18.39
C GLN A 700 28.79 11.83 -17.18
N VAL A 701 27.53 12.19 -17.04
CA VAL A 701 26.61 11.43 -16.22
C VAL A 701 26.34 10.14 -17.00
N ASN A 702 26.70 9.03 -16.38
CA ASN A 702 26.52 7.68 -16.89
C ASN A 702 25.14 7.54 -17.56
N PRO A 703 24.99 7.15 -18.81
CA PRO A 703 23.68 7.03 -19.48
C PRO A 703 22.88 5.80 -19.03
N MET A 704 23.07 5.35 -17.77
CA MET A 704 22.29 4.32 -17.12
C MET A 704 21.75 4.86 -15.80
N VAL A 705 20.68 5.61 -15.85
CA VAL A 705 19.64 5.69 -14.82
C VAL A 705 18.32 5.94 -15.52
#